data_2c3447bbd0b998f40e296a533b9568c4
#
_entry.id   2c3447bbd0b998f40e296a533b9568c4
#
_cell.length_a   1.000
_cell.length_b   1.000
_cell.length_c   1.000
_cell.angle_alpha   90.00
_cell.angle_beta   90.00
_cell.angle_gamma   90.00
#
_symmetry.space_group_name_H-M   'P 1'
#
loop_
_entity.id
_entity.type
_entity.pdbx_description
1 polymer ?
#
loop_
_entity_poly.entity_id
_entity_poly.type
_entity_poly.pdbx_seq_one_letter_code
_entity_poly.pdbx_strand_id
1 'polypeptide(L)'
;MNKRIAALVLMLCMIVGAFAGTVYADIEKEAPMLAEMVADGTLPPLEDRIPTEADVYVETEYSPEETPVYGGTLRTNNGGMWYYGPFAEEPLFRLLDDGTVEQNVAKGYDLSDDGLVYTIYLREGMKWSDGTPFTATDCVYYYNYVLVTDVDNETGKVTKSNAGRYYNWYMTADENGVMRPAQVRYVDDTTFTITLYSPKPTLLQAIAIDNKWMFCPKEWYKDIMVNDASAAHWSGESDLKLIGGEGLPTITEEEALANALAKSELYNFENAAKLGDQLGYRYWQYAGRPTLRPWNNTSPLTDQTLVFERNPYYWKVDAEGRQLPYIDTIEFVSMDTNLYAQEKIAGNLDLVRFDASDFPIYKASEAIGNYRVATEILPNWAAVSFEFNQSYKDQQYRDLFANIDFRHAVSIAVDRDEVNEILYNGMMAPAQFAPAEGTAEYIEGAPEKWIEQDVDAANALLDGIEGISKDRNADGWRTFIGGEHDGQAITIEFETRADAPNDAQLVALLAKYFQPLGLQIVESNNTDNNTRNEKYYAGDVYMAAVNSSSGSFNVMLRPDAVAANRNNCAFTGKYGLEHADALTPEAGSDMEELVEATKALLSASTFEELQDAANRIVMSHYNSTWVIGILNSNKTFDAVANRIHNFREGFVSCDELRFLGNARPYSWFLAN
;
A
#
# COMPACT_ATOMS: atom_id res chain seq x y z
N MET A 1 -72.76 43.98 -2.34
CA MET A 1 -72.26 42.56 -2.51
C MET A 1 -70.98 42.51 -3.32
N ASN A 2 -70.46 43.61 -3.85
CA ASN A 2 -69.29 43.54 -4.80
C ASN A 2 -67.92 43.92 -4.21
N LYS A 3 -67.83 44.39 -2.97
CA LYS A 3 -66.53 44.72 -2.35
C LYS A 3 -65.87 43.56 -1.58
N ARG A 4 -66.66 42.59 -1.15
CA ARG A 4 -66.14 41.41 -0.44
C ARG A 4 -65.63 40.32 -1.38
N ILE A 5 -66.17 40.23 -2.60
CA ILE A 5 -65.72 39.26 -3.63
C ILE A 5 -64.39 39.69 -4.25
N ALA A 6 -64.24 41.05 -4.46
CA ALA A 6 -62.96 41.61 -4.96
C ALA A 6 -61.77 41.41 -3.97
N ALA A 7 -62.06 41.50 -2.66
CA ALA A 7 -61.03 41.24 -1.63
C ALA A 7 -60.64 39.75 -1.53
N LEU A 8 -61.58 38.81 -1.75
CA LEU A 8 -61.29 37.40 -1.77
C LEU A 8 -60.51 36.96 -3.01
N VAL A 9 -60.79 37.55 -4.18
CA VAL A 9 -60.03 37.26 -5.41
C VAL A 9 -58.62 37.84 -5.35
N LEU A 10 -58.44 39.05 -4.74
CA LEU A 10 -57.10 39.59 -4.53
C LEU A 10 -56.31 38.83 -3.47
N MET A 11 -56.92 38.22 -2.44
CA MET A 11 -56.30 37.43 -1.45
C MET A 11 -55.91 36.01 -2.02
N LEU A 12 -56.75 35.48 -2.94
CA LEU A 12 -56.47 34.24 -3.64
C LEU A 12 -55.34 34.43 -4.68
N CYS A 13 -55.28 35.57 -5.36
CA CYS A 13 -54.17 35.89 -6.27
C CYS A 13 -52.85 36.17 -5.52
N MET A 14 -52.90 36.70 -4.28
CA MET A 14 -51.69 36.85 -3.47
C MET A 14 -51.22 35.53 -2.84
N ILE A 15 -52.13 34.58 -2.57
CA ILE A 15 -51.75 33.23 -2.09
C ILE A 15 -51.20 32.36 -3.24
N VAL A 16 -51.70 32.53 -4.47
CA VAL A 16 -51.16 31.86 -5.65
C VAL A 16 -49.84 32.49 -6.12
N GLY A 17 -49.61 33.81 -5.86
CA GLY A 17 -48.35 34.49 -6.12
C GLY A 17 -47.25 34.20 -5.07
N ALA A 18 -47.60 33.70 -3.89
CA ALA A 18 -46.64 33.32 -2.85
C ALA A 18 -46.16 31.84 -2.95
N PHE A 19 -46.75 31.07 -3.87
CA PHE A 19 -46.27 29.75 -4.28
C PHE A 19 -45.54 29.76 -5.63
N ALA A 20 -45.20 30.95 -6.15
CA ALA A 20 -44.35 31.08 -7.31
C ALA A 20 -42.87 31.08 -6.85
N GLY A 21 -42.29 29.91 -6.86
CA GLY A 21 -40.86 29.76 -7.02
C GLY A 21 -40.06 29.85 -5.71
N THR A 22 -40.07 28.83 -4.86
CA THR A 22 -38.79 28.22 -4.62
C THR A 22 -38.36 27.65 -5.97
N VAL A 23 -37.66 28.45 -6.76
CA VAL A 23 -36.74 27.89 -7.75
C VAL A 23 -35.78 27.08 -6.92
N TYR A 24 -35.97 25.76 -6.87
CA TYR A 24 -34.88 24.85 -6.59
C TYR A 24 -33.86 25.23 -7.66
N ALA A 25 -32.79 25.91 -7.28
CA ALA A 25 -31.63 26.03 -8.14
C ALA A 25 -31.36 24.60 -8.61
N ASP A 26 -31.41 24.38 -9.91
CA ASP A 26 -31.04 23.07 -10.47
C ASP A 26 -29.67 22.75 -9.87
N ILE A 27 -29.59 21.68 -9.06
CA ILE A 27 -28.34 21.27 -8.47
C ILE A 27 -27.45 20.86 -9.65
N GLU A 28 -26.34 21.57 -9.85
CA GLU A 28 -25.36 21.17 -10.87
C GLU A 28 -24.95 19.72 -10.63
N LYS A 29 -25.25 18.84 -11.60
CA LYS A 29 -24.99 17.40 -11.50
C LYS A 29 -23.58 17.00 -11.95
N GLU A 30 -22.89 17.92 -12.63
CA GLU A 30 -21.54 17.71 -13.17
C GLU A 30 -20.72 18.99 -13.11
N ALA A 31 -19.40 18.90 -13.28
CA ALA A 31 -18.53 20.06 -13.32
C ALA A 31 -18.87 20.99 -14.49
N PRO A 32 -18.86 22.33 -14.31
CA PRO A 32 -19.16 23.30 -15.37
C PRO A 32 -18.36 23.08 -16.66
N MET A 33 -17.09 22.72 -16.54
CA MET A 33 -16.25 22.40 -17.72
C MET A 33 -16.78 21.21 -18.52
N LEU A 34 -17.36 20.19 -17.87
CA LEU A 34 -17.96 19.06 -18.55
C LEU A 34 -19.29 19.43 -19.19
N ALA A 35 -20.11 20.24 -18.51
CA ALA A 35 -21.35 20.76 -19.05
C ALA A 35 -21.11 21.61 -20.32
N GLU A 36 -20.04 22.38 -20.39
CA GLU A 36 -19.62 23.10 -21.61
C GLU A 36 -19.26 22.12 -22.74
N MET A 37 -18.51 21.04 -22.45
CA MET A 37 -18.17 20.00 -23.43
C MET A 37 -19.40 19.22 -23.93
N VAL A 38 -20.40 19.02 -23.07
CA VAL A 38 -21.70 18.45 -23.47
C VAL A 38 -22.44 19.43 -24.40
N ALA A 39 -22.45 20.71 -24.07
CA ALA A 39 -23.16 21.75 -24.85
C ALA A 39 -22.54 21.94 -26.26
N ASP A 40 -21.23 21.79 -26.40
CA ASP A 40 -20.56 21.89 -27.71
C ASP A 40 -20.51 20.55 -28.48
N GLY A 41 -20.98 19.46 -27.88
CA GLY A 41 -21.08 18.12 -28.49
C GLY A 41 -19.77 17.32 -28.50
N THR A 42 -18.76 17.72 -27.76
CA THR A 42 -17.48 16.97 -27.62
C THR A 42 -17.56 15.87 -26.57
N LEU A 43 -18.55 15.94 -25.66
CA LEU A 43 -18.80 14.94 -24.63
C LEU A 43 -20.29 14.54 -24.64
N PRO A 44 -20.65 13.26 -24.45
CA PRO A 44 -22.05 12.85 -24.30
C PRO A 44 -22.64 13.36 -22.96
N PRO A 45 -23.98 13.41 -22.86
CA PRO A 45 -24.67 13.75 -21.61
C PRO A 45 -24.24 12.87 -20.44
N LEU A 46 -24.41 13.36 -19.21
CA LEU A 46 -23.98 12.70 -17.97
C LEU A 46 -24.54 11.28 -17.85
N GLU A 47 -25.83 11.08 -18.16
CA GLU A 47 -26.51 9.78 -18.09
C GLU A 47 -25.93 8.74 -19.05
N ASP A 48 -25.26 9.17 -20.12
CA ASP A 48 -24.57 8.30 -21.06
C ASP A 48 -23.11 8.03 -20.64
N ARG A 49 -22.60 8.71 -19.63
CA ARG A 49 -21.18 8.60 -19.17
C ARG A 49 -20.99 7.76 -17.92
N ILE A 50 -21.98 7.74 -17.04
CA ILE A 50 -21.93 7.00 -15.76
C ILE A 50 -22.74 5.69 -15.87
N PRO A 51 -22.61 4.74 -14.94
CA PRO A 51 -23.43 3.54 -14.86
C PRO A 51 -24.92 3.85 -14.79
N THR A 52 -25.75 2.83 -15.08
CA THR A 52 -27.22 2.95 -14.93
C THR A 52 -27.59 3.36 -13.49
N GLU A 53 -28.78 3.95 -13.29
CA GLU A 53 -29.29 4.36 -11.98
C GLU A 53 -29.26 3.24 -10.94
N ALA A 54 -29.43 1.98 -11.38
CA ALA A 54 -29.40 0.79 -10.50
C ALA A 54 -27.96 0.39 -10.10
N ASP A 55 -26.97 0.78 -10.89
CA ASP A 55 -25.58 0.31 -10.74
C ASP A 55 -24.56 1.43 -10.46
N VAL A 56 -24.98 2.71 -10.50
CA VAL A 56 -24.10 3.82 -10.12
C VAL A 56 -23.67 3.67 -8.64
N TYR A 57 -22.40 3.96 -8.37
CA TYR A 57 -21.94 4.01 -6.98
C TYR A 57 -22.31 5.37 -6.38
N VAL A 58 -23.11 5.35 -5.32
CA VAL A 58 -23.48 6.56 -4.58
C VAL A 58 -22.62 6.64 -3.31
N GLU A 59 -21.74 7.64 -3.26
CA GLU A 59 -20.96 7.95 -2.07
C GLU A 59 -21.83 8.62 -1.03
N THR A 60 -22.10 7.96 0.07
CA THR A 60 -22.95 8.46 1.15
C THR A 60 -22.16 8.76 2.42
N GLU A 61 -21.16 7.95 2.73
CA GLU A 61 -20.37 8.09 3.95
C GLU A 61 -19.43 9.29 3.91
N TYR A 62 -18.83 9.53 2.72
CA TYR A 62 -17.87 10.61 2.48
C TYR A 62 -18.49 11.77 1.68
N SER A 63 -19.82 11.86 1.62
CA SER A 63 -20.49 13.02 1.06
C SER A 63 -20.25 14.26 1.91
N PRO A 64 -19.98 15.44 1.30
CA PRO A 64 -19.78 16.66 2.05
C PRO A 64 -21.03 17.07 2.83
N GLU A 65 -20.85 17.55 4.06
CA GLU A 65 -21.92 18.17 4.84
C GLU A 65 -22.29 19.58 4.31
N GLU A 66 -21.30 20.25 3.70
CA GLU A 66 -21.47 21.55 3.05
C GLU A 66 -21.79 21.36 1.57
N THR A 67 -22.42 22.38 0.94
CA THR A 67 -22.63 22.34 -0.51
C THR A 67 -21.27 22.42 -1.22
N PRO A 68 -20.85 21.38 -1.94
CA PRO A 68 -19.56 21.37 -2.60
C PRO A 68 -19.53 22.30 -3.81
N VAL A 69 -18.33 22.74 -4.13
CA VAL A 69 -18.04 23.56 -5.31
C VAL A 69 -17.16 22.76 -6.25
N TYR A 70 -17.52 22.75 -7.54
CA TYR A 70 -16.69 22.19 -8.59
C TYR A 70 -15.55 23.14 -8.96
N GLY A 71 -14.42 22.55 -9.34
CA GLY A 71 -13.33 23.29 -9.95
C GLY A 71 -12.05 23.35 -9.12
N GLY A 72 -11.07 24.03 -9.70
CA GLY A 72 -9.81 24.34 -9.06
C GLY A 72 -8.74 23.26 -9.18
N THR A 73 -7.54 23.64 -8.71
CA THR A 73 -6.34 22.80 -8.72
C THR A 73 -5.87 22.59 -7.28
N LEU A 74 -5.70 21.33 -6.89
CA LEU A 74 -5.06 20.94 -5.64
C LEU A 74 -3.59 20.64 -5.93
N ARG A 75 -2.68 21.31 -5.21
CA ARG A 75 -1.23 21.10 -5.31
C ARG A 75 -0.71 20.37 -4.10
N THR A 76 0.00 19.27 -4.33
CA THR A 76 0.57 18.45 -3.25
C THR A 76 2.02 18.08 -3.55
N ASN A 77 2.75 17.67 -2.52
CA ASN A 77 4.10 17.18 -2.70
C ASN A 77 4.09 15.83 -3.43
N ASN A 78 5.11 15.63 -4.27
CA ASN A 78 5.35 14.36 -4.91
C ASN A 78 6.20 13.49 -3.98
N GLY A 79 5.56 12.64 -3.18
CA GLY A 79 6.21 11.58 -2.39
C GLY A 79 6.67 10.39 -3.21
N GLY A 80 6.85 10.58 -4.53
CA GLY A 80 7.17 9.53 -5.47
C GLY A 80 5.93 8.72 -5.89
N MET A 81 6.17 7.68 -6.68
CA MET A 81 5.11 6.85 -7.26
C MET A 81 4.15 6.23 -6.23
N TRP A 82 4.61 5.99 -5.02
CA TRP A 82 3.82 5.43 -3.92
C TRP A 82 2.82 6.42 -3.32
N TYR A 83 2.94 7.70 -3.65
CA TYR A 83 2.05 8.72 -3.12
C TYR A 83 0.83 8.95 -4.02
N TYR A 84 1.05 9.26 -5.29
CA TYR A 84 -0.06 9.53 -6.23
C TYR A 84 -0.73 8.25 -6.76
N GLY A 85 -0.06 7.10 -6.71
CA GLY A 85 -0.67 5.83 -7.02
C GLY A 85 -1.88 5.57 -6.12
N PRO A 86 -1.70 5.38 -4.82
CA PRO A 86 -2.75 5.14 -3.85
C PRO A 86 -3.77 6.27 -3.71
N PHE A 87 -3.38 7.52 -3.92
CA PHE A 87 -4.22 8.71 -3.74
C PHE A 87 -5.59 8.63 -4.45
N ALA A 88 -5.65 8.01 -5.61
CA ALA A 88 -6.86 7.93 -6.42
C ALA A 88 -7.17 6.50 -6.89
N GLU A 89 -6.77 5.49 -6.14
CA GLU A 89 -6.91 4.09 -6.52
C GLU A 89 -8.36 3.59 -6.40
N GLU A 90 -8.82 2.84 -7.42
CA GLU A 90 -10.18 2.29 -7.49
C GLU A 90 -10.10 0.77 -7.65
N PRO A 91 -10.06 0.00 -6.54
CA PRO A 91 -10.06 -1.47 -6.56
C PRO A 91 -11.41 -2.08 -6.94
N LEU A 92 -11.45 -3.37 -7.25
CA LEU A 92 -12.72 -4.11 -7.41
C LEU A 92 -13.56 -4.03 -6.14
N PHE A 93 -12.95 -4.30 -5.00
CA PHE A 93 -13.50 -4.10 -3.66
C PHE A 93 -12.56 -3.19 -2.89
N ARG A 94 -13.05 -2.48 -1.91
CA ARG A 94 -12.24 -1.63 -1.05
C ARG A 94 -12.14 -2.23 0.34
N LEU A 95 -10.92 -2.28 0.88
CA LEU A 95 -10.67 -2.71 2.26
C LEU A 95 -11.08 -1.59 3.22
N LEU A 96 -11.72 -1.96 4.32
CA LEU A 96 -12.11 -1.09 5.42
C LEU A 96 -11.16 -1.25 6.62
N ASP A 97 -11.21 -0.28 7.54
CA ASP A 97 -10.34 -0.23 8.73
C ASP A 97 -10.52 -1.46 9.66
N ASP A 98 -11.66 -2.14 9.58
CA ASP A 98 -11.94 -3.38 10.33
C ASP A 98 -11.49 -4.67 9.60
N GLY A 99 -10.85 -4.54 8.44
CA GLY A 99 -10.38 -5.67 7.62
C GLY A 99 -11.47 -6.32 6.75
N THR A 100 -12.71 -5.84 6.78
CA THR A 100 -13.76 -6.26 5.85
C THR A 100 -13.62 -5.56 4.50
N VAL A 101 -14.41 -6.00 3.52
CA VAL A 101 -14.42 -5.38 2.19
C VAL A 101 -15.78 -4.80 1.86
N GLU A 102 -15.79 -3.62 1.25
CA GLU A 102 -16.97 -3.00 0.67
C GLU A 102 -16.98 -3.10 -0.86
N GLN A 103 -18.15 -2.93 -1.45
CA GLN A 103 -18.33 -2.80 -2.90
C GLN A 103 -17.58 -1.56 -3.42
N ASN A 104 -17.03 -1.67 -4.65
CA ASN A 104 -16.45 -0.51 -5.32
C ASN A 104 -16.65 -0.65 -6.84
N VAL A 105 -15.62 -0.95 -7.66
CA VAL A 105 -15.78 -1.23 -9.10
C VAL A 105 -16.70 -2.43 -9.29
N ALA A 106 -16.53 -3.49 -8.51
CA ALA A 106 -17.51 -4.58 -8.43
C ALA A 106 -18.67 -4.17 -7.50
N LYS A 107 -19.90 -4.48 -7.90
CA LYS A 107 -21.11 -4.24 -7.09
C LYS A 107 -21.45 -5.37 -6.12
N GLY A 108 -20.74 -6.50 -6.21
CA GLY A 108 -20.93 -7.63 -5.31
C GLY A 108 -20.25 -8.89 -5.80
N TYR A 109 -20.45 -9.95 -5.02
CA TYR A 109 -19.95 -11.28 -5.34
C TYR A 109 -20.82 -12.35 -4.71
N ASP A 110 -20.77 -13.57 -5.24
CA ASP A 110 -21.23 -14.80 -4.60
C ASP A 110 -20.04 -15.75 -4.43
N LEU A 111 -20.07 -16.54 -3.34
CA LEU A 111 -19.09 -17.59 -3.06
C LEU A 111 -19.82 -18.94 -3.02
N SER A 112 -19.29 -19.94 -3.76
CA SER A 112 -19.81 -21.29 -3.71
C SER A 112 -19.68 -21.93 -2.32
N ASP A 113 -20.55 -22.91 -1.99
CA ASP A 113 -20.60 -23.56 -0.68
C ASP A 113 -19.27 -24.26 -0.29
N ASP A 114 -18.49 -24.67 -1.28
CA ASP A 114 -17.15 -25.29 -1.09
C ASP A 114 -16.03 -24.26 -0.95
N GLY A 115 -16.33 -22.95 -1.06
CA GLY A 115 -15.35 -21.87 -0.93
C GLY A 115 -14.38 -21.74 -2.11
N LEU A 116 -14.66 -22.38 -3.27
CA LEU A 116 -13.73 -22.45 -4.39
C LEU A 116 -14.04 -21.47 -5.51
N VAL A 117 -15.31 -21.09 -5.70
CA VAL A 117 -15.72 -20.26 -6.85
C VAL A 117 -16.29 -18.93 -6.36
N TYR A 118 -15.60 -17.86 -6.68
CA TYR A 118 -16.10 -16.49 -6.53
C TYR A 118 -16.72 -16.05 -7.84
N THR A 119 -18.00 -15.69 -7.85
CA THR A 119 -18.70 -15.03 -8.96
C THR A 119 -18.72 -13.54 -8.69
N ILE A 120 -18.07 -12.75 -9.54
CA ILE A 120 -17.91 -11.30 -9.34
C ILE A 120 -18.85 -10.57 -10.27
N TYR A 121 -19.60 -9.60 -9.73
CA TYR A 121 -20.56 -8.78 -10.45
C TYR A 121 -20.06 -7.35 -10.61
N LEU A 122 -19.92 -6.92 -11.88
CA LEU A 122 -19.53 -5.55 -12.23
C LEU A 122 -20.77 -4.66 -12.39
N ARG A 123 -20.57 -3.35 -12.43
CA ARG A 123 -21.62 -2.34 -12.63
C ARG A 123 -21.90 -2.18 -14.12
N GLU A 124 -23.17 -2.26 -14.53
CA GLU A 124 -23.57 -2.08 -15.92
C GLU A 124 -23.41 -0.61 -16.35
N GLY A 125 -22.85 -0.39 -17.54
CA GLY A 125 -22.65 0.93 -18.11
C GLY A 125 -21.40 1.67 -17.71
N MET A 126 -20.50 1.05 -16.91
CA MET A 126 -19.19 1.63 -16.64
C MET A 126 -18.36 1.84 -17.90
N LYS A 127 -17.58 2.93 -17.89
CA LYS A 127 -16.68 3.28 -19.00
C LYS A 127 -15.30 3.63 -18.49
N TRP A 128 -14.31 3.36 -19.32
CA TRP A 128 -12.97 3.89 -19.17
C TRP A 128 -12.96 5.40 -19.42
N SER A 129 -11.89 6.09 -19.01
CA SER A 129 -11.77 7.55 -19.13
C SER A 129 -11.74 8.08 -20.56
N ASP A 130 -11.57 7.20 -21.57
CA ASP A 130 -11.68 7.52 -23.00
C ASP A 130 -13.10 7.28 -23.56
N GLY A 131 -14.03 6.85 -22.72
CA GLY A 131 -15.41 6.56 -23.10
C GLY A 131 -15.66 5.14 -23.62
N THR A 132 -14.63 4.30 -23.75
CA THR A 132 -14.82 2.90 -24.12
C THR A 132 -15.48 2.12 -22.97
N PRO A 133 -16.36 1.13 -23.26
CA PRO A 133 -16.99 0.33 -22.21
C PRO A 133 -15.97 -0.43 -21.35
N PHE A 134 -16.20 -0.44 -20.04
CA PHE A 134 -15.53 -1.34 -19.11
C PHE A 134 -16.40 -2.58 -18.88
N THR A 135 -15.85 -3.77 -19.09
CA THR A 135 -16.59 -5.03 -19.00
C THR A 135 -15.74 -6.12 -18.33
N ALA A 136 -16.37 -7.27 -18.03
CA ALA A 136 -15.69 -8.45 -17.52
C ALA A 136 -14.57 -8.95 -18.45
N THR A 137 -14.60 -8.62 -19.76
CA THR A 137 -13.52 -8.94 -20.68
C THR A 137 -12.20 -8.25 -20.30
N ASP A 138 -12.25 -7.05 -19.72
CA ASP A 138 -11.06 -6.32 -19.26
C ASP A 138 -10.39 -7.02 -18.07
N CYS A 139 -11.19 -7.61 -17.16
CA CYS A 139 -10.71 -8.39 -16.03
C CYS A 139 -10.09 -9.72 -16.47
N VAL A 140 -10.80 -10.47 -17.32
CA VAL A 140 -10.36 -11.78 -17.81
C VAL A 140 -9.12 -11.63 -18.71
N TYR A 141 -9.09 -10.60 -19.56
CA TYR A 141 -7.92 -10.27 -20.38
C TYR A 141 -6.70 -9.97 -19.49
N TYR A 142 -6.84 -9.06 -18.49
CA TYR A 142 -5.76 -8.71 -17.61
C TYR A 142 -5.19 -9.95 -16.91
N TYR A 143 -6.05 -10.78 -16.32
CA TYR A 143 -5.59 -11.94 -15.59
C TYR A 143 -4.83 -12.94 -16.48
N ASN A 144 -5.40 -13.29 -17.63
CA ASN A 144 -4.86 -14.35 -18.48
C ASN A 144 -3.74 -13.90 -19.43
N TYR A 145 -3.61 -12.60 -19.73
CA TYR A 145 -2.62 -12.11 -20.69
C TYR A 145 -1.58 -11.16 -20.11
N VAL A 146 -1.90 -10.54 -18.97
CA VAL A 146 -0.95 -9.63 -18.32
C VAL A 146 -0.35 -10.26 -17.07
N LEU A 147 -1.20 -10.82 -16.20
CA LEU A 147 -0.78 -11.34 -14.92
C LEU A 147 -0.25 -12.77 -14.99
N VAL A 148 -1.00 -13.70 -15.59
CA VAL A 148 -0.65 -15.13 -15.69
C VAL A 148 -0.63 -15.52 -17.16
N THR A 149 0.50 -15.32 -17.81
CA THR A 149 0.60 -15.54 -19.28
C THR A 149 0.99 -16.96 -19.66
N ASP A 150 1.71 -17.67 -18.80
CA ASP A 150 2.05 -19.08 -19.04
C ASP A 150 2.27 -19.84 -17.74
N VAL A 151 1.86 -21.13 -17.72
CA VAL A 151 1.93 -22.01 -16.55
C VAL A 151 2.45 -23.38 -16.97
N ASP A 152 3.45 -23.86 -16.27
CA ASP A 152 3.85 -25.26 -16.34
C ASP A 152 2.80 -26.12 -15.64
N ASN A 153 2.09 -26.95 -16.40
CA ASN A 153 0.99 -27.77 -15.91
C ASN A 153 1.40 -28.89 -14.93
N GLU A 154 2.66 -29.34 -14.97
CA GLU A 154 3.16 -30.37 -14.05
C GLU A 154 3.51 -29.77 -12.69
N THR A 155 4.22 -28.66 -12.70
CA THR A 155 4.74 -28.02 -11.47
C THR A 155 3.81 -26.91 -10.92
N GLY A 156 2.80 -26.48 -11.68
CA GLY A 156 1.96 -25.34 -11.33
C GLY A 156 2.68 -23.98 -11.41
N LYS A 157 3.95 -23.97 -11.79
CA LYS A 157 4.77 -22.76 -11.82
C LYS A 157 4.33 -21.82 -12.93
N VAL A 158 4.10 -20.54 -12.59
CA VAL A 158 3.94 -19.50 -13.59
C VAL A 158 5.28 -19.24 -14.25
N THR A 159 5.39 -19.57 -15.54
CA THR A 159 6.62 -19.47 -16.32
C THR A 159 6.76 -18.12 -17.01
N LYS A 160 5.64 -17.42 -17.24
CA LYS A 160 5.59 -16.10 -17.84
C LYS A 160 4.52 -15.23 -17.20
N SER A 161 4.90 -14.00 -16.86
CA SER A 161 4.01 -12.93 -16.39
C SER A 161 4.53 -11.59 -16.92
N ASN A 162 3.63 -10.77 -17.46
CA ASN A 162 3.95 -9.41 -17.89
C ASN A 162 3.79 -8.39 -16.74
N ALA A 163 3.31 -8.82 -15.56
CA ALA A 163 3.08 -8.00 -14.38
C ALA A 163 3.92 -8.43 -13.16
N GLY A 164 5.00 -9.18 -13.38
CA GLY A 164 5.89 -9.63 -12.30
C GLY A 164 5.26 -10.71 -11.40
N ARG A 165 5.60 -10.72 -10.12
CA ARG A 165 5.24 -11.79 -9.17
C ARG A 165 3.84 -11.69 -8.55
N TYR A 166 3.02 -10.73 -8.95
CA TYR A 166 1.74 -10.46 -8.30
C TYR A 166 0.68 -11.53 -8.47
N TYR A 167 0.89 -12.48 -9.41
CA TYR A 167 0.07 -13.68 -9.51
C TYR A 167 0.08 -14.55 -8.24
N ASN A 168 1.10 -14.44 -7.40
CA ASN A 168 1.19 -15.19 -6.13
C ASN A 168 -0.02 -14.96 -5.21
N TRP A 169 -0.67 -13.82 -5.31
CA TRP A 169 -1.87 -13.50 -4.53
C TRP A 169 -3.07 -14.37 -4.89
N TYR A 170 -3.06 -14.96 -6.10
CA TYR A 170 -4.11 -15.82 -6.63
C TYR A 170 -3.72 -17.31 -6.62
N MET A 171 -2.59 -17.67 -6.03
CA MET A 171 -2.13 -19.05 -5.94
C MET A 171 -2.82 -19.77 -4.78
N THR A 172 -3.26 -21.02 -5.05
CA THR A 172 -3.75 -21.97 -4.03
C THR A 172 -3.26 -23.37 -4.36
N ALA A 173 -3.09 -24.22 -3.34
CA ALA A 173 -2.64 -25.59 -3.53
C ALA A 173 -3.73 -26.48 -4.14
N ASP A 174 -3.37 -27.33 -5.11
CA ASP A 174 -4.25 -28.39 -5.61
C ASP A 174 -4.25 -29.63 -4.65
N GLU A 175 -5.00 -30.66 -5.00
CA GLU A 175 -5.13 -31.91 -4.22
C GLU A 175 -3.80 -32.63 -3.97
N ASN A 176 -2.76 -32.33 -4.75
CA ASN A 176 -1.40 -32.88 -4.62
C ASN A 176 -0.46 -31.92 -3.89
N GLY A 177 -0.94 -30.79 -3.38
CA GLY A 177 -0.15 -29.76 -2.72
C GLY A 177 0.64 -28.86 -3.69
N VAL A 178 0.38 -28.93 -4.99
CA VAL A 178 1.02 -28.10 -6.00
C VAL A 178 0.33 -26.73 -6.04
N MET A 179 1.10 -25.66 -5.81
CA MET A 179 0.57 -24.29 -5.89
C MET A 179 0.22 -23.94 -7.33
N ARG A 180 -1.04 -23.58 -7.57
CA ARG A 180 -1.58 -23.23 -8.88
C ARG A 180 -2.28 -21.88 -8.86
N PRO A 181 -2.12 -21.07 -9.92
CA PRO A 181 -2.87 -19.83 -10.04
C PRO A 181 -4.35 -20.11 -10.29
N ALA A 182 -5.23 -19.27 -9.73
CA ALA A 182 -6.66 -19.34 -9.94
C ALA A 182 -7.03 -19.33 -11.42
N GLN A 183 -8.19 -19.86 -11.77
CA GLN A 183 -8.77 -19.77 -13.11
C GLN A 183 -9.78 -18.62 -13.15
N VAL A 184 -9.60 -17.65 -14.05
CA VAL A 184 -10.52 -16.53 -14.23
C VAL A 184 -11.25 -16.68 -15.56
N ARG A 185 -12.60 -16.72 -15.52
CA ARG A 185 -13.47 -17.04 -16.63
C ARG A 185 -14.53 -15.96 -16.87
N TYR A 186 -14.77 -15.64 -18.13
CA TYR A 186 -15.86 -14.78 -18.57
C TYR A 186 -17.20 -15.53 -18.46
N VAL A 187 -18.24 -14.86 -17.97
CA VAL A 187 -19.63 -15.33 -17.95
C VAL A 187 -20.47 -14.47 -18.90
N ASP A 188 -20.51 -13.16 -18.66
CA ASP A 188 -21.13 -12.13 -19.49
C ASP A 188 -20.41 -10.79 -19.31
N ASP A 189 -20.85 -9.71 -19.97
CA ASP A 189 -20.17 -8.41 -19.93
C ASP A 189 -20.08 -7.80 -18.52
N THR A 190 -20.92 -8.22 -17.59
CA THR A 190 -20.92 -7.73 -16.21
C THR A 190 -20.51 -8.79 -15.19
N THR A 191 -20.18 -10.01 -15.62
CA THR A 191 -19.94 -11.14 -14.70
C THR A 191 -18.73 -11.95 -15.12
N PHE A 192 -17.87 -12.26 -14.17
CA PHE A 192 -16.78 -13.23 -14.34
C PHE A 192 -16.60 -14.08 -13.07
N THR A 193 -15.93 -15.22 -13.19
CA THR A 193 -15.64 -16.10 -12.07
C THR A 193 -14.14 -16.23 -11.82
N ILE A 194 -13.79 -16.40 -10.53
CA ILE A 194 -12.45 -16.77 -10.07
C ILE A 194 -12.58 -18.13 -9.40
N THR A 195 -11.96 -19.17 -9.95
CA THR A 195 -11.99 -20.52 -9.41
C THR A 195 -10.62 -20.88 -8.83
N LEU A 196 -10.61 -21.24 -7.57
CA LEU A 196 -9.45 -21.65 -6.79
C LEU A 196 -9.30 -23.17 -6.75
N TYR A 197 -8.14 -23.68 -6.41
CA TYR A 197 -7.87 -25.11 -6.19
C TYR A 197 -8.08 -25.52 -4.72
N SER A 198 -7.92 -24.59 -3.79
CA SER A 198 -8.34 -24.74 -2.38
C SER A 198 -8.90 -23.40 -1.86
N PRO A 199 -9.73 -23.40 -0.81
CA PRO A 199 -10.31 -22.18 -0.28
C PRO A 199 -9.24 -21.17 0.14
N LYS A 200 -9.50 -19.89 -0.13
CA LYS A 200 -8.64 -18.75 0.28
C LYS A 200 -9.51 -17.66 0.90
N PRO A 201 -9.72 -17.70 2.21
CA PRO A 201 -10.65 -16.80 2.91
C PRO A 201 -10.35 -15.32 2.73
N THR A 202 -9.08 -14.96 2.45
CA THR A 202 -8.61 -13.58 2.27
C THR A 202 -8.54 -13.12 0.82
N LEU A 203 -9.13 -13.85 -0.15
CA LEU A 203 -9.00 -13.50 -1.56
C LEU A 203 -9.53 -12.09 -1.87
N LEU A 204 -10.69 -11.73 -1.34
CA LEU A 204 -11.29 -10.42 -1.61
C LEU A 204 -10.49 -9.28 -0.99
N GLN A 205 -9.96 -9.48 0.22
CA GLN A 205 -9.06 -8.53 0.85
C GLN A 205 -7.77 -8.36 0.03
N ALA A 206 -7.19 -9.47 -0.46
CA ALA A 206 -6.02 -9.41 -1.33
C ALA A 206 -6.28 -8.60 -2.61
N ILE A 207 -7.45 -8.77 -3.23
CA ILE A 207 -7.88 -7.99 -4.40
C ILE A 207 -8.11 -6.52 -4.03
N ALA A 208 -8.62 -6.23 -2.83
CA ALA A 208 -8.89 -4.88 -2.35
C ALA A 208 -7.61 -4.09 -2.04
N ILE A 209 -6.56 -4.77 -1.55
CA ILE A 209 -5.27 -4.14 -1.24
C ILE A 209 -4.57 -3.66 -2.50
N ASP A 210 -4.67 -4.39 -3.60
CA ASP A 210 -3.95 -4.08 -4.82
C ASP A 210 -4.81 -4.26 -6.09
N ASN A 211 -5.55 -3.21 -6.45
CA ASN A 211 -6.53 -3.23 -7.54
C ASN A 211 -5.92 -3.30 -8.95
N LYS A 212 -4.66 -2.94 -9.09
CA LYS A 212 -3.98 -2.89 -10.40
C LYS A 212 -3.87 -4.25 -11.08
N TRP A 213 -4.17 -5.31 -10.35
CA TRP A 213 -3.99 -6.68 -10.77
C TRP A 213 -5.24 -7.38 -11.30
N MET A 214 -6.39 -6.72 -11.27
CA MET A 214 -7.66 -7.36 -11.65
C MET A 214 -8.27 -6.87 -12.95
N PHE A 215 -7.83 -5.73 -13.50
CA PHE A 215 -8.35 -5.22 -14.77
C PHE A 215 -7.40 -4.24 -15.46
N CYS A 216 -7.49 -4.19 -16.79
CA CYS A 216 -6.85 -3.16 -17.62
C CYS A 216 -7.70 -2.89 -18.85
N PRO A 217 -7.55 -1.72 -19.50
CA PRO A 217 -8.29 -1.42 -20.72
C PRO A 217 -7.80 -2.32 -21.88
N LYS A 218 -8.50 -3.42 -22.11
CA LYS A 218 -8.15 -4.44 -23.10
C LYS A 218 -7.88 -3.84 -24.48
N GLU A 219 -8.75 -2.95 -24.95
CA GLU A 219 -8.62 -2.33 -26.27
C GLU A 219 -7.34 -1.50 -26.42
N TRP A 220 -6.83 -0.95 -25.33
CA TRP A 220 -5.57 -0.21 -25.31
C TRP A 220 -4.35 -1.12 -25.21
N TYR A 221 -4.47 -2.24 -24.46
CA TYR A 221 -3.37 -3.17 -24.20
C TYR A 221 -3.16 -4.21 -25.31
N LYS A 222 -4.18 -4.61 -26.06
CA LYS A 222 -4.13 -5.76 -26.97
C LYS A 222 -3.05 -5.70 -28.05
N ASP A 223 -2.59 -4.51 -28.42
CA ASP A 223 -1.55 -4.27 -29.41
C ASP A 223 -0.21 -3.79 -28.82
N ILE A 224 -0.11 -3.71 -27.48
CA ILE A 224 1.15 -3.33 -26.80
C ILE A 224 1.64 -4.38 -25.78
N MET A 225 0.89 -5.44 -25.56
CA MET A 225 1.33 -6.58 -24.76
C MET A 225 1.60 -7.77 -25.68
N VAL A 226 2.65 -8.53 -25.38
CA VAL A 226 2.94 -9.76 -26.13
C VAL A 226 1.80 -10.73 -25.92
N ASN A 227 0.98 -10.91 -26.95
CA ASN A 227 -0.13 -11.83 -26.97
C ASN A 227 0.33 -13.12 -27.65
N ASP A 228 0.46 -14.18 -26.89
CA ASP A 228 0.71 -15.51 -27.41
C ASP A 228 -0.57 -16.33 -27.28
N ALA A 229 -1.10 -16.83 -28.41
CA ALA A 229 -2.31 -17.65 -28.42
C ALA A 229 -2.14 -18.94 -27.57
N SER A 230 -0.91 -19.38 -27.31
CA SER A 230 -0.63 -20.50 -26.40
C SER A 230 -0.82 -20.14 -24.93
N ALA A 231 -0.76 -18.87 -24.60
CA ALA A 231 -0.85 -18.37 -23.21
C ALA A 231 -2.23 -18.59 -22.55
N ALA A 232 -3.29 -18.80 -23.34
CA ALA A 232 -4.63 -19.03 -22.80
C ALA A 232 -4.95 -20.52 -22.54
N HIS A 233 -3.97 -21.40 -22.59
CA HIS A 233 -4.13 -22.85 -22.49
C HIS A 233 -4.85 -23.32 -21.20
N TRP A 234 -4.82 -22.57 -20.16
CA TRP A 234 -5.44 -22.96 -18.89
C TRP A 234 -6.77 -22.25 -18.58
N SER A 235 -7.10 -21.16 -19.28
CA SER A 235 -8.46 -20.59 -19.26
C SER A 235 -9.41 -21.26 -20.30
N GLY A 236 -8.87 -22.03 -21.23
CA GLY A 236 -9.60 -22.77 -22.27
C GLY A 236 -9.80 -21.99 -23.57
N GLU A 237 -9.79 -22.71 -24.73
CA GLU A 237 -9.94 -22.10 -26.06
C GLU A 237 -11.24 -21.29 -26.23
N SER A 238 -12.32 -21.63 -25.49
CA SER A 238 -13.59 -20.91 -25.55
C SER A 238 -13.50 -19.48 -25.03
N ASP A 239 -12.68 -19.24 -24.00
CA ASP A 239 -12.56 -17.92 -23.38
C ASP A 239 -11.72 -16.99 -24.25
N LEU A 240 -10.75 -17.51 -25.00
CA LEU A 240 -10.01 -16.77 -26.02
C LEU A 240 -10.93 -16.14 -27.07
N LYS A 241 -11.90 -16.91 -27.57
CA LYS A 241 -12.85 -16.43 -28.59
C LYS A 241 -13.79 -15.36 -28.04
N LEU A 242 -14.13 -15.44 -26.75
CA LEU A 242 -14.99 -14.47 -26.07
C LEU A 242 -14.26 -13.16 -25.79
N ILE A 243 -12.97 -13.20 -25.41
CA ILE A 243 -12.19 -12.01 -25.05
C ILE A 243 -11.82 -11.17 -26.29
N GLY A 244 -11.66 -11.77 -27.47
CA GLY A 244 -11.13 -11.09 -28.65
C GLY A 244 -11.92 -11.26 -29.96
N GLY A 245 -13.07 -11.94 -29.95
CA GLY A 245 -13.78 -12.30 -31.21
C GLY A 245 -13.05 -13.38 -31.97
N GLU A 246 -12.26 -13.05 -32.96
CA GLU A 246 -11.45 -13.99 -33.76
C GLU A 246 -10.10 -14.39 -33.10
N GLY A 247 -9.87 -13.99 -31.85
CA GLY A 247 -8.62 -14.16 -31.10
C GLY A 247 -7.81 -12.87 -31.04
N LEU A 248 -6.96 -12.75 -30.01
CA LEU A 248 -6.01 -11.64 -29.91
C LEU A 248 -4.91 -11.82 -30.95
N PRO A 249 -4.48 -10.74 -31.62
CA PRO A 249 -3.38 -10.84 -32.57
C PRO A 249 -2.11 -11.30 -31.82
N THR A 250 -1.40 -12.26 -32.38
CA THR A 250 -0.06 -12.62 -31.93
C THR A 250 0.88 -11.48 -32.32
N ILE A 251 1.53 -10.85 -31.34
CA ILE A 251 2.54 -9.83 -31.58
C ILE A 251 3.84 -10.19 -30.87
N THR A 252 4.95 -9.82 -31.48
CA THR A 252 6.29 -10.01 -30.93
C THR A 252 6.62 -8.93 -29.89
N GLU A 253 7.67 -9.15 -29.11
CA GLU A 253 8.18 -8.13 -28.17
C GLU A 253 8.60 -6.83 -28.86
N GLU A 254 9.19 -6.93 -30.06
CA GLU A 254 9.60 -5.77 -30.84
C GLU A 254 8.39 -4.99 -31.36
N GLU A 255 7.36 -5.68 -31.85
CA GLU A 255 6.10 -5.06 -32.28
C GLU A 255 5.38 -4.39 -31.10
N ALA A 256 5.28 -5.07 -29.94
CA ALA A 256 4.66 -4.52 -28.75
C ALA A 256 5.34 -3.22 -28.30
N LEU A 257 6.67 -3.19 -28.29
CA LEU A 257 7.45 -1.99 -27.94
C LEU A 257 7.23 -0.87 -28.96
N ALA A 258 7.28 -1.19 -30.27
CA ALA A 258 7.05 -0.20 -31.33
C ALA A 258 5.64 0.41 -31.25
N ASN A 259 4.62 -0.42 -31.03
CA ASN A 259 3.24 0.01 -30.87
C ASN A 259 3.05 0.88 -29.62
N ALA A 260 3.68 0.52 -28.50
CA ALA A 260 3.61 1.31 -27.26
C ALA A 260 4.21 2.72 -27.46
N LEU A 261 5.37 2.81 -28.10
CA LEU A 261 6.02 4.10 -28.41
C LEU A 261 5.21 4.93 -29.42
N ALA A 262 4.47 4.28 -30.32
CA ALA A 262 3.58 4.96 -31.26
C ALA A 262 2.30 5.52 -30.62
N LYS A 263 1.86 4.96 -29.48
CA LYS A 263 0.65 5.45 -28.76
C LYS A 263 0.90 6.79 -28.06
N SER A 264 2.12 7.06 -27.62
CA SER A 264 2.45 8.32 -26.98
C SER A 264 3.94 8.62 -27.04
N GLU A 265 4.29 9.83 -27.47
CA GLU A 265 5.67 10.36 -27.38
C GLU A 265 6.14 10.55 -25.93
N LEU A 266 5.21 10.51 -24.97
CA LEU A 266 5.51 10.64 -23.54
C LEU A 266 6.03 9.32 -22.92
N TYR A 267 5.95 8.21 -23.65
CA TYR A 267 6.45 6.92 -23.20
C TYR A 267 7.94 6.78 -23.51
N ASN A 268 8.71 6.41 -22.49
CA ASN A 268 10.14 6.17 -22.64
C ASN A 268 10.46 4.75 -22.12
N PHE A 269 10.17 3.75 -22.96
CA PHE A 269 10.49 2.36 -22.67
C PHE A 269 11.79 1.97 -23.38
N GLU A 270 12.77 1.52 -22.61
CA GLU A 270 14.07 1.10 -23.13
C GLU A 270 14.01 -0.22 -23.89
N ASN A 271 13.10 -1.12 -23.49
CA ASN A 271 12.94 -2.44 -24.07
C ASN A 271 11.58 -3.06 -23.69
N ALA A 272 11.24 -4.19 -24.29
CA ALA A 272 9.97 -4.88 -24.07
C ALA A 272 9.78 -5.39 -22.63
N ALA A 273 10.84 -5.79 -21.94
CA ALA A 273 10.76 -6.20 -20.55
C ALA A 273 10.38 -5.02 -19.63
N LYS A 274 10.94 -3.84 -19.88
CA LYS A 274 10.56 -2.60 -19.18
C LYS A 274 9.12 -2.20 -19.48
N LEU A 275 8.67 -2.37 -20.72
CA LEU A 275 7.28 -2.15 -21.10
C LEU A 275 6.33 -3.04 -20.28
N GLY A 276 6.60 -4.35 -20.22
CA GLY A 276 5.77 -5.30 -19.47
C GLY A 276 5.71 -4.98 -17.96
N ASP A 277 6.86 -4.78 -17.33
CA ASP A 277 6.97 -4.45 -15.91
C ASP A 277 6.21 -3.15 -15.58
N GLN A 278 6.41 -2.10 -16.34
CA GLN A 278 5.84 -0.79 -16.06
C GLN A 278 4.34 -0.72 -16.38
N LEU A 279 3.88 -1.30 -17.48
CA LEU A 279 2.44 -1.33 -17.81
C LEU A 279 1.64 -2.22 -16.87
N GLY A 280 2.24 -3.27 -16.34
CA GLY A 280 1.64 -4.11 -15.31
C GLY A 280 1.56 -3.43 -13.95
N TYR A 281 2.69 -2.89 -13.47
CA TYR A 281 2.85 -2.43 -12.09
C TYR A 281 2.53 -0.97 -11.85
N ARG A 282 2.93 -0.08 -12.80
CA ARG A 282 2.89 1.37 -12.60
C ARG A 282 1.99 2.08 -13.60
N TYR A 283 0.95 1.41 -14.00
CA TYR A 283 0.07 1.83 -15.08
C TYR A 283 -0.51 3.26 -14.93
N TRP A 284 -0.75 3.71 -13.72
CA TRP A 284 -1.30 5.04 -13.44
C TRP A 284 -0.35 6.20 -13.77
N GLN A 285 0.92 5.89 -14.03
CA GLN A 285 1.94 6.87 -14.36
C GLN A 285 1.87 7.36 -15.80
N TYR A 286 1.25 6.56 -16.69
CA TYR A 286 1.34 6.82 -18.11
C TYR A 286 0.21 7.73 -18.60
N ALA A 287 0.61 8.92 -19.14
CA ALA A 287 -0.32 9.88 -19.73
C ALA A 287 -1.06 9.25 -20.92
N GLY A 288 -2.38 9.52 -20.98
CA GLY A 288 -3.24 9.03 -22.06
C GLY A 288 -3.66 7.56 -21.96
N ARG A 289 -3.21 6.81 -20.97
CA ARG A 289 -3.73 5.48 -20.71
C ARG A 289 -5.13 5.57 -20.08
N PRO A 290 -6.15 4.89 -20.64
CA PRO A 290 -7.49 4.88 -20.04
C PRO A 290 -7.49 4.30 -18.62
N THR A 291 -8.31 4.88 -17.73
CA THR A 291 -8.40 4.49 -16.32
C THR A 291 -9.83 4.61 -15.80
N LEU A 292 -10.13 3.95 -14.68
CA LEU A 292 -11.38 4.11 -13.92
C LEU A 292 -11.23 5.10 -12.75
N ARG A 293 -10.06 5.73 -12.62
CA ARG A 293 -9.73 6.65 -11.52
C ARG A 293 -10.43 8.02 -11.70
N PRO A 294 -10.58 8.79 -10.61
CA PRO A 294 -11.20 10.12 -10.69
C PRO A 294 -10.36 11.14 -11.50
N TRP A 295 -9.05 10.95 -11.59
CA TRP A 295 -8.15 11.80 -12.38
C TRP A 295 -7.17 10.96 -13.20
N ASN A 296 -6.84 11.45 -14.38
CA ASN A 296 -5.93 10.85 -15.35
C ASN A 296 -4.64 11.64 -15.45
N ASN A 297 -3.49 10.97 -15.49
CA ASN A 297 -2.24 11.66 -15.78
C ASN A 297 -2.24 12.20 -17.22
N THR A 298 -1.92 13.48 -17.38
CA THR A 298 -1.81 14.19 -18.67
C THR A 298 -0.40 14.70 -18.95
N SER A 299 0.56 14.44 -18.06
CA SER A 299 1.94 14.92 -18.16
C SER A 299 2.96 13.79 -18.27
N PRO A 300 4.13 14.04 -18.90
CA PRO A 300 5.24 13.10 -18.88
C PRO A 300 5.75 12.84 -17.46
N LEU A 301 6.22 11.62 -17.18
CA LEU A 301 6.82 11.29 -15.88
C LEU A 301 8.14 12.05 -15.58
N THR A 302 8.76 12.62 -16.61
CA THR A 302 9.98 13.41 -16.50
C THR A 302 9.74 14.83 -16.03
N ASP A 303 8.49 15.27 -15.98
CA ASP A 303 8.16 16.63 -15.56
C ASP A 303 8.31 16.78 -14.05
N GLN A 304 8.74 17.95 -13.62
CA GLN A 304 8.84 18.30 -12.20
C GLN A 304 7.47 18.35 -11.51
N THR A 305 6.43 18.66 -12.27
CA THR A 305 5.04 18.64 -11.82
C THR A 305 4.25 17.65 -12.66
N LEU A 306 3.70 16.63 -12.01
CA LEU A 306 2.79 15.70 -12.67
C LEU A 306 1.37 16.22 -12.53
N VAL A 307 0.69 16.37 -13.66
CA VAL A 307 -0.67 16.92 -13.76
C VAL A 307 -1.66 15.80 -14.03
N PHE A 308 -2.67 15.72 -13.17
CA PHE A 308 -3.77 14.78 -13.30
C PHE A 308 -5.08 15.56 -13.45
N GLU A 309 -5.76 15.32 -14.55
CA GLU A 309 -7.01 16.02 -14.90
C GLU A 309 -8.23 15.14 -14.65
N ARG A 310 -9.35 15.76 -14.32
CA ARG A 310 -10.65 15.11 -14.08
C ARG A 310 -10.98 14.09 -15.17
N ASN A 311 -11.40 12.88 -14.74
CA ASN A 311 -11.96 11.87 -15.61
C ASN A 311 -13.44 12.19 -15.92
N PRO A 312 -13.81 12.52 -17.18
CA PRO A 312 -15.19 12.87 -17.50
C PRO A 312 -16.16 11.68 -17.41
N TYR A 313 -15.64 10.46 -17.39
CA TYR A 313 -16.42 9.22 -17.28
C TYR A 313 -16.31 8.58 -15.89
N TYR A 314 -15.92 9.38 -14.87
CA TYR A 314 -15.84 8.83 -13.52
C TYR A 314 -17.22 8.43 -13.01
N TRP A 315 -17.32 7.22 -12.51
CA TRP A 315 -18.55 6.45 -12.33
C TRP A 315 -19.21 6.59 -10.95
N LYS A 316 -18.68 7.45 -10.09
CA LYS A 316 -19.24 7.72 -8.75
C LYS A 316 -20.00 9.05 -8.73
N VAL A 317 -21.07 9.06 -7.94
CA VAL A 317 -21.83 10.26 -7.62
C VAL A 317 -21.90 10.43 -6.09
N ASP A 318 -22.18 11.64 -5.62
CA ASP A 318 -22.53 11.89 -4.22
C ASP A 318 -24.01 11.55 -3.91
N ALA A 319 -24.42 11.79 -2.64
CA ALA A 319 -25.77 11.49 -2.17
C ALA A 319 -26.87 12.28 -2.92
N GLU A 320 -26.56 13.43 -3.50
CA GLU A 320 -27.47 14.24 -4.31
C GLU A 320 -27.39 13.92 -5.83
N GLY A 321 -26.56 12.92 -6.21
CA GLY A 321 -26.37 12.49 -7.59
C GLY A 321 -25.48 13.43 -8.41
N ARG A 322 -24.58 14.20 -7.78
CA ARG A 322 -23.55 15.00 -8.46
C ARG A 322 -22.36 14.12 -8.81
N GLN A 323 -21.88 14.19 -10.04
CA GLN A 323 -20.72 13.40 -10.49
C GLN A 323 -19.44 13.83 -9.75
N LEU A 324 -18.74 12.89 -9.18
CA LEU A 324 -17.42 13.10 -8.59
C LEU A 324 -16.29 13.02 -9.66
N PRO A 325 -15.09 13.48 -9.37
CA PRO A 325 -14.66 14.28 -8.22
C PRO A 325 -15.10 15.75 -8.34
N TYR A 326 -15.01 16.52 -7.25
CA TYR A 326 -15.30 17.96 -7.34
C TYR A 326 -14.11 18.77 -7.85
N ILE A 327 -12.87 18.38 -7.53
CA ILE A 327 -11.63 19.06 -7.96
C ILE A 327 -11.32 18.70 -9.40
N ASP A 328 -10.98 19.72 -10.23
CA ASP A 328 -10.67 19.51 -11.64
C ASP A 328 -9.28 18.91 -11.86
N THR A 329 -8.28 19.41 -11.12
CA THR A 329 -6.88 19.09 -11.37
C THR A 329 -6.13 18.78 -10.07
N ILE A 330 -5.28 17.75 -10.09
CA ILE A 330 -4.31 17.47 -9.04
C ILE A 330 -2.91 17.68 -9.63
N GLU A 331 -2.09 18.48 -8.96
CA GLU A 331 -0.69 18.68 -9.30
C GLU A 331 0.21 18.06 -8.22
N PHE A 332 1.02 17.06 -8.60
CA PHE A 332 2.06 16.49 -7.74
C PHE A 332 3.39 17.17 -8.07
N VAL A 333 3.86 18.02 -7.17
CA VAL A 333 5.06 18.83 -7.38
C VAL A 333 6.28 18.15 -6.78
N SER A 334 7.31 17.88 -7.58
CA SER A 334 8.59 17.31 -7.14
C SER A 334 9.59 18.42 -6.85
N MET A 335 10.17 18.40 -5.65
CA MET A 335 11.21 19.34 -5.24
C MET A 335 12.09 18.70 -4.15
N ASP A 336 13.15 19.38 -3.75
CA ASP A 336 13.93 18.96 -2.58
C ASP A 336 13.05 18.94 -1.33
N THR A 337 13.18 17.87 -0.55
CA THR A 337 12.33 17.61 0.64
C THR A 337 12.33 18.80 1.62
N ASN A 338 13.47 19.48 1.77
CA ASN A 338 13.60 20.62 2.68
C ASN A 338 12.81 21.87 2.21
N LEU A 339 12.39 21.92 0.96
CA LEU A 339 11.61 23.04 0.41
C LEU A 339 10.12 22.90 0.65
N TYR A 340 9.60 21.70 0.87
CA TYR A 340 8.15 21.49 1.02
C TYR A 340 7.53 22.32 2.15
N ALA A 341 8.23 22.43 3.31
CA ALA A 341 7.74 23.26 4.42
C ALA A 341 7.66 24.73 4.02
N GLN A 342 8.65 25.26 3.33
CA GLN A 342 8.69 26.65 2.88
C GLN A 342 7.59 26.94 1.86
N GLU A 343 7.43 26.07 0.87
CA GLU A 343 6.39 26.20 -0.16
C GLU A 343 4.98 26.05 0.41
N LYS A 344 4.79 25.19 1.42
CA LYS A 344 3.52 25.08 2.15
C LYS A 344 3.20 26.35 2.93
N ILE A 345 4.18 26.89 3.66
CA ILE A 345 4.01 28.15 4.44
C ILE A 345 3.76 29.34 3.50
N ALA A 346 4.37 29.36 2.31
CA ALA A 346 4.14 30.37 1.29
C ALA A 346 2.75 30.25 0.59
N GLY A 347 2.01 29.17 0.84
CA GLY A 347 0.70 28.93 0.22
C GLY A 347 0.76 28.37 -1.20
N ASN A 348 1.93 27.92 -1.66
CA ASN A 348 2.13 27.34 -3.00
C ASN A 348 1.70 25.86 -3.09
N LEU A 349 1.59 25.17 -1.95
CA LEU A 349 1.07 23.81 -1.84
C LEU A 349 -0.17 23.77 -0.95
N ASP A 350 -1.14 22.94 -1.31
CA ASP A 350 -2.39 22.78 -0.57
C ASP A 350 -2.33 21.67 0.46
N LEU A 351 -1.63 20.60 0.14
CA LEU A 351 -1.50 19.42 0.99
C LEU A 351 -0.03 18.99 1.03
N VAL A 352 0.51 18.79 2.21
CA VAL A 352 1.88 18.26 2.38
C VAL A 352 1.89 17.25 3.52
N ARG A 353 2.21 15.99 3.22
CA ARG A 353 2.52 14.98 4.23
C ARG A 353 3.94 15.19 4.73
N PHE A 354 4.14 15.07 6.06
CA PHE A 354 5.44 15.28 6.69
C PHE A 354 5.63 14.38 7.92
N ASP A 355 6.88 14.19 8.31
CA ASP A 355 7.26 13.35 9.44
C ASP A 355 7.19 14.10 10.78
N ALA A 356 7.14 13.35 11.88
CA ALA A 356 7.09 13.91 13.24
C ALA A 356 8.24 14.87 13.56
N SER A 357 9.42 14.68 12.96
CA SER A 357 10.56 15.59 13.10
C SER A 357 10.27 17.02 12.64
N ASP A 358 9.40 17.19 11.63
CA ASP A 358 9.05 18.49 11.07
C ASP A 358 7.81 19.12 11.71
N PHE A 359 7.13 18.40 12.61
CA PHE A 359 5.92 18.87 13.26
C PHE A 359 6.02 20.29 13.85
N PRO A 360 7.11 20.66 14.57
CA PRO A 360 7.21 21.98 15.17
C PRO A 360 7.15 23.13 14.15
N ILE A 361 7.81 22.99 13.00
CA ILE A 361 7.82 24.05 11.97
C ILE A 361 6.44 24.20 11.31
N TYR A 362 5.78 23.06 10.97
CA TYR A 362 4.45 23.12 10.38
C TYR A 362 3.42 23.65 11.37
N LYS A 363 3.46 23.20 12.64
CA LYS A 363 2.50 23.63 13.66
C LYS A 363 2.63 25.12 14.01
N ALA A 364 3.84 25.64 14.12
CA ALA A 364 4.08 27.06 14.41
C ALA A 364 3.64 27.99 13.25
N SER A 365 3.55 27.48 12.04
CA SER A 365 3.30 28.27 10.83
C SER A 365 1.85 28.20 10.30
N GLU A 366 0.93 27.49 10.98
CA GLU A 366 -0.46 27.29 10.55
C GLU A 366 -1.16 28.61 10.17
N ALA A 367 -1.06 29.61 11.03
CA ALA A 367 -1.72 30.91 10.80
C ALA A 367 -1.09 31.70 9.63
N ILE A 368 0.20 31.56 9.40
CA ILE A 368 0.93 32.28 8.33
C ILE A 368 0.61 31.62 6.99
N GLY A 369 0.64 30.29 6.91
CA GLY A 369 0.43 29.52 5.70
C GLY A 369 -1.04 29.20 5.40
N ASN A 370 -1.99 29.68 6.22
CA ASN A 370 -3.43 29.44 6.09
C ASN A 370 -3.78 27.95 5.90
N TYR A 371 -3.26 27.13 6.81
CA TYR A 371 -3.52 25.69 6.83
C TYR A 371 -3.74 25.19 8.27
N ARG A 372 -4.18 23.95 8.40
CA ARG A 372 -4.20 23.20 9.65
C ARG A 372 -3.31 21.96 9.57
N VAL A 373 -2.76 21.53 10.68
CA VAL A 373 -2.08 20.24 10.80
C VAL A 373 -3.10 19.19 11.19
N ALA A 374 -3.40 18.29 10.26
CA ALA A 374 -4.22 17.11 10.47
C ALA A 374 -3.38 15.93 10.92
N THR A 375 -4.00 15.01 11.66
CA THR A 375 -3.35 13.79 12.17
C THR A 375 -4.06 12.56 11.66
N GLU A 376 -3.30 11.57 11.21
CA GLU A 376 -3.78 10.27 10.77
C GLU A 376 -3.18 9.16 11.64
N ILE A 377 -3.85 8.01 11.66
CA ILE A 377 -3.43 6.84 12.46
C ILE A 377 -2.48 6.00 11.62
N LEU A 378 -1.28 5.73 12.14
CA LEU A 378 -0.35 4.75 11.60
C LEU A 378 -0.45 3.45 12.41
N PRO A 379 -0.86 2.32 11.82
CA PRO A 379 -0.94 1.04 12.51
C PRO A 379 0.43 0.32 12.57
N ASN A 380 1.53 1.05 12.55
CA ASN A 380 2.88 0.49 12.58
C ASN A 380 3.17 -0.18 13.91
N TRP A 381 3.92 -1.29 13.88
CA TRP A 381 4.40 -1.95 15.10
C TRP A 381 5.50 -1.17 15.80
N ALA A 382 6.37 -0.51 15.05
CA ALA A 382 7.28 0.53 15.52
C ALA A 382 7.63 1.47 14.38
N ALA A 383 7.79 2.76 14.67
CA ALA A 383 8.25 3.75 13.68
C ALA A 383 9.79 3.75 13.58
N VAL A 384 10.47 3.47 14.69
CA VAL A 384 11.92 3.36 14.77
C VAL A 384 12.28 2.01 15.38
N SER A 385 13.02 1.21 14.67
CA SER A 385 13.45 -0.12 15.12
C SER A 385 14.69 -0.59 14.36
N PHE A 386 15.34 -1.59 14.90
CA PHE A 386 16.44 -2.26 14.24
C PHE A 386 16.36 -3.77 14.43
N GLU A 387 17.06 -4.50 13.58
CA GLU A 387 17.06 -5.97 13.58
C GLU A 387 18.45 -6.52 13.34
N PHE A 388 18.69 -7.74 13.86
CA PHE A 388 19.87 -8.53 13.53
C PHE A 388 19.50 -9.58 12.49
N ASN A 389 20.35 -9.76 11.48
CA ASN A 389 20.13 -10.73 10.43
C ASN A 389 20.30 -12.17 10.98
N GLN A 390 19.18 -12.85 11.24
CA GLN A 390 19.16 -14.23 11.72
C GLN A 390 19.70 -15.23 10.71
N SER A 391 19.84 -14.84 9.45
CA SER A 391 20.46 -15.63 8.37
C SER A 391 21.84 -15.13 7.97
N TYR A 392 22.52 -14.35 8.83
CA TYR A 392 23.88 -13.88 8.58
C TYR A 392 24.82 -15.05 8.24
N LYS A 393 25.71 -14.84 7.27
CA LYS A 393 26.54 -15.94 6.70
C LYS A 393 27.50 -16.57 7.72
N ASP A 394 28.02 -15.77 8.66
CA ASP A 394 28.90 -16.26 9.70
C ASP A 394 28.10 -16.93 10.82
N GLN A 395 28.42 -18.21 11.10
CA GLN A 395 27.69 -19.03 12.07
C GLN A 395 27.82 -18.50 13.50
N GLN A 396 28.99 -18.02 13.90
CA GLN A 396 29.24 -17.60 15.28
C GLN A 396 28.50 -16.31 15.62
N TYR A 397 28.43 -15.36 14.66
CA TYR A 397 27.58 -14.20 14.77
C TYR A 397 26.10 -14.54 14.70
N ARG A 398 25.70 -15.47 13.83
CA ARG A 398 24.31 -15.92 13.73
C ARG A 398 23.82 -16.54 15.04
N ASP A 399 24.66 -17.37 15.70
CA ASP A 399 24.36 -17.97 17.00
C ASP A 399 24.20 -16.90 18.09
N LEU A 400 25.03 -15.86 18.07
CA LEU A 400 24.89 -14.70 18.97
C LEU A 400 23.58 -13.94 18.71
N PHE A 401 23.23 -13.67 17.47
CA PHE A 401 22.01 -12.97 17.10
C PHE A 401 20.74 -13.77 17.41
N ALA A 402 20.81 -15.10 17.32
CA ALA A 402 19.72 -16.00 17.68
C ALA A 402 19.53 -16.13 19.21
N ASN A 403 20.51 -15.73 20.00
CA ASN A 403 20.42 -15.80 21.46
C ASN A 403 19.45 -14.72 21.97
N ILE A 404 18.42 -15.12 22.71
CA ILE A 404 17.37 -14.21 23.20
C ILE A 404 17.92 -13.24 24.24
N ASP A 405 18.82 -13.68 25.12
CA ASP A 405 19.41 -12.82 26.15
C ASP A 405 20.27 -11.73 25.52
N PHE A 406 20.91 -12.00 24.37
CA PHE A 406 21.60 -10.99 23.58
C PHE A 406 20.63 -9.91 23.08
N ARG A 407 19.50 -10.33 22.47
CA ARG A 407 18.50 -9.37 21.96
C ARG A 407 17.85 -8.55 23.08
N HIS A 408 17.54 -9.18 24.21
CA HIS A 408 17.01 -8.47 25.40
C HIS A 408 18.04 -7.49 25.97
N ALA A 409 19.30 -7.90 26.09
CA ALA A 409 20.37 -7.05 26.60
C ALA A 409 20.55 -5.79 25.75
N VAL A 410 20.60 -5.91 24.43
CA VAL A 410 20.73 -4.74 23.55
C VAL A 410 19.47 -3.90 23.54
N SER A 411 18.29 -4.47 23.73
CA SER A 411 17.03 -3.73 23.85
C SER A 411 17.02 -2.82 25.07
N ILE A 412 17.32 -3.36 26.27
CA ILE A 412 17.30 -2.60 27.51
C ILE A 412 18.54 -1.70 27.71
N ALA A 413 19.50 -1.75 26.78
CA ALA A 413 20.63 -0.81 26.79
C ALA A 413 20.26 0.56 26.16
N VAL A 414 19.23 0.62 25.33
CA VAL A 414 18.87 1.82 24.57
C VAL A 414 18.14 2.83 25.45
N ASP A 415 18.65 4.07 25.52
CA ASP A 415 17.93 5.22 26.06
C ASP A 415 16.95 5.75 25.01
N ARG A 416 15.71 5.27 25.09
CA ARG A 416 14.65 5.60 24.14
C ARG A 416 14.17 7.04 24.23
N ASP A 417 14.20 7.61 25.42
CA ASP A 417 13.83 9.02 25.62
C ASP A 417 14.87 9.94 24.97
N GLU A 418 16.18 9.65 25.13
CA GLU A 418 17.23 10.42 24.44
C GLU A 418 17.12 10.30 22.91
N VAL A 419 16.84 9.10 22.37
CA VAL A 419 16.59 8.91 20.92
C VAL A 419 15.41 9.75 20.46
N ASN A 420 14.31 9.76 21.22
CA ASN A 420 13.11 10.54 20.92
C ASN A 420 13.40 12.05 20.89
N GLU A 421 14.09 12.55 21.91
CA GLU A 421 14.43 13.98 21.99
C GLU A 421 15.36 14.42 20.84
N ILE A 422 16.40 13.62 20.55
CA ILE A 422 17.40 14.01 19.54
C ILE A 422 16.88 13.91 18.12
N LEU A 423 16.17 12.81 17.78
CA LEU A 423 15.77 12.54 16.40
C LEU A 423 14.36 13.01 16.09
N TYR A 424 13.48 13.12 17.08
CA TYR A 424 12.05 13.35 16.87
C TYR A 424 11.44 14.43 17.77
N ASN A 425 12.26 15.25 18.45
CA ASN A 425 11.81 16.37 19.29
C ASN A 425 10.77 15.98 20.36
N GLY A 426 10.88 14.74 20.90
CA GLY A 426 9.94 14.23 21.89
C GLY A 426 8.54 13.88 21.34
N MET A 427 8.36 13.82 20.02
CA MET A 427 7.05 13.63 19.37
C MET A 427 6.58 12.19 19.31
N MET A 428 7.42 11.23 19.66
CA MET A 428 7.12 9.81 19.70
C MET A 428 7.05 9.28 21.13
N ALA A 429 6.72 8.00 21.28
CA ALA A 429 6.75 7.31 22.56
C ALA A 429 7.71 6.12 22.50
N PRO A 430 8.46 5.82 23.60
CA PRO A 430 9.17 4.55 23.73
C PRO A 430 8.25 3.36 23.49
N ALA A 431 8.64 2.46 22.60
CA ALA A 431 7.84 1.27 22.33
C ALA A 431 8.69 0.13 21.75
N GLN A 432 8.32 -1.09 22.10
CA GLN A 432 8.82 -2.29 21.45
C GLN A 432 8.13 -2.50 20.10
N PHE A 433 8.71 -3.36 19.25
CA PHE A 433 8.10 -3.80 18.00
C PHE A 433 6.94 -4.76 18.31
N ALA A 434 5.72 -4.23 18.29
CA ALA A 434 4.51 -4.94 18.66
C ALA A 434 3.29 -4.37 17.92
N PRO A 435 2.24 -5.18 17.70
CA PRO A 435 1.00 -4.70 17.08
C PRO A 435 0.45 -3.46 17.81
N ALA A 436 -0.01 -2.48 17.04
CA ALA A 436 -0.56 -1.25 17.59
C ALA A 436 -1.90 -1.50 18.31
N GLU A 437 -2.19 -0.68 19.31
CA GLU A 437 -3.50 -0.69 19.99
C GLU A 437 -4.62 -0.44 18.97
N GLY A 438 -5.69 -1.24 19.05
CA GLY A 438 -6.83 -1.20 18.14
C GLY A 438 -6.70 -2.13 16.92
N THR A 439 -5.56 -2.82 16.73
CA THR A 439 -5.44 -3.90 15.75
C THR A 439 -5.93 -5.24 16.30
N ALA A 440 -6.28 -6.17 15.40
CA ALA A 440 -6.85 -7.48 15.79
C ALA A 440 -5.87 -8.33 16.60
N GLU A 441 -4.57 -8.16 16.38
CA GLU A 441 -3.50 -8.94 17.01
C GLU A 441 -2.86 -8.23 18.22
N TYR A 442 -3.41 -7.11 18.69
CA TYR A 442 -2.86 -6.38 19.84
C TYR A 442 -2.73 -7.25 21.09
N ILE A 443 -1.58 -7.17 21.73
CA ILE A 443 -1.29 -7.81 23.01
C ILE A 443 -1.03 -6.73 24.06
N GLU A 444 -1.84 -6.67 25.10
CA GLU A 444 -1.67 -5.70 26.20
C GLU A 444 -0.28 -5.85 26.85
N GLY A 445 0.42 -4.74 26.99
CA GLY A 445 1.76 -4.67 27.56
C GLY A 445 2.90 -5.11 26.61
N ALA A 446 2.61 -5.48 25.37
CA ALA A 446 3.66 -5.84 24.42
C ALA A 446 4.53 -4.65 23.98
N PRO A 447 3.98 -3.46 23.74
CA PRO A 447 4.80 -2.28 23.43
C PRO A 447 5.75 -1.85 24.55
N GLU A 448 5.43 -2.17 25.80
CA GLU A 448 6.19 -1.78 27.00
C GLU A 448 7.23 -2.83 27.42
N LYS A 449 7.30 -3.97 26.76
CA LYS A 449 8.18 -5.07 27.15
C LYS A 449 9.62 -4.80 26.71
N TRP A 450 10.59 -4.92 27.64
CA TRP A 450 12.02 -4.74 27.37
C TRP A 450 12.43 -3.35 26.85
N ILE A 451 11.71 -2.29 27.25
CA ILE A 451 11.99 -0.91 26.79
C ILE A 451 12.70 -0.05 27.83
N GLU A 452 12.59 -0.38 29.13
CA GLU A 452 13.23 0.40 30.18
C GLU A 452 14.75 0.22 30.17
N GLN A 453 15.49 1.33 30.21
CA GLN A 453 16.95 1.28 30.18
C GLN A 453 17.50 0.71 31.47
N ASP A 454 18.27 -0.38 31.38
CA ASP A 454 19.02 -0.98 32.51
C ASP A 454 20.32 -1.61 31.98
N VAL A 455 21.39 -0.84 32.04
CA VAL A 455 22.73 -1.24 31.58
C VAL A 455 23.32 -2.35 32.42
N ASP A 456 23.03 -2.39 33.75
CA ASP A 456 23.54 -3.42 34.63
C ASP A 456 22.85 -4.75 34.37
N ALA A 457 21.53 -4.75 34.21
CA ALA A 457 20.78 -5.94 33.80
C ALA A 457 21.20 -6.41 32.42
N ALA A 458 21.43 -5.52 31.45
CA ALA A 458 21.93 -5.85 30.12
C ALA A 458 23.28 -6.55 30.17
N ASN A 459 24.21 -6.06 31.00
CA ASN A 459 25.50 -6.73 31.21
C ASN A 459 25.34 -8.11 31.86
N ALA A 460 24.42 -8.24 32.84
CA ALA A 460 24.15 -9.52 33.47
C ALA A 460 23.59 -10.58 32.48
N LEU A 461 22.73 -10.20 31.57
CA LEU A 461 22.25 -11.05 30.46
C LEU A 461 23.42 -11.50 29.58
N LEU A 462 24.26 -10.57 29.12
CA LEU A 462 25.42 -10.89 28.28
C LEU A 462 26.43 -11.77 29.00
N ASP A 463 26.63 -11.60 30.34
CA ASP A 463 27.51 -12.45 31.13
C ASP A 463 27.00 -13.89 31.27
N GLY A 464 25.74 -14.14 30.99
CA GLY A 464 25.12 -15.46 30.94
C GLY A 464 25.31 -16.20 29.61
N ILE A 465 25.73 -15.54 28.55
CA ILE A 465 25.84 -16.11 27.22
C ILE A 465 27.14 -16.92 27.08
N GLU A 466 27.03 -18.20 26.74
CA GLU A 466 28.19 -19.02 26.38
C GLU A 466 28.77 -18.53 25.04
N GLY A 467 30.10 -18.60 24.91
CA GLY A 467 30.78 -18.23 23.67
C GLY A 467 31.18 -16.74 23.56
N ILE A 468 30.86 -15.91 24.55
CA ILE A 468 31.38 -14.55 24.65
C ILE A 468 32.01 -14.27 26.02
N SER A 469 33.00 -13.35 26.07
CA SER A 469 33.73 -13.07 27.30
C SER A 469 32.91 -12.19 28.24
N LYS A 470 33.02 -12.46 29.55
CA LYS A 470 32.53 -11.55 30.63
C LYS A 470 33.44 -10.36 30.78
N ASP A 471 34.76 -10.62 30.72
CA ASP A 471 35.76 -9.57 30.82
C ASP A 471 35.89 -8.80 29.48
N ARG A 472 36.40 -7.58 29.60
CA ARG A 472 36.69 -6.73 28.43
C ARG A 472 38.17 -6.88 28.05
N ASN A 473 38.48 -6.85 26.75
CA ASN A 473 39.85 -6.74 26.27
C ASN A 473 40.47 -5.34 26.60
N ALA A 474 41.71 -5.11 26.21
CA ALA A 474 42.42 -3.85 26.49
C ALA A 474 41.72 -2.61 25.89
N ASP A 475 40.91 -2.78 24.86
CA ASP A 475 40.18 -1.72 24.20
C ASP A 475 38.76 -1.54 24.76
N GLY A 476 38.35 -2.34 25.72
CA GLY A 476 37.06 -2.26 26.40
C GLY A 476 35.96 -3.10 25.80
N TRP A 477 36.27 -4.00 24.87
CA TRP A 477 35.28 -4.82 24.13
C TRP A 477 35.20 -6.25 24.69
N ARG A 478 34.00 -6.83 24.65
CA ARG A 478 33.81 -8.29 24.78
C ARG A 478 34.40 -8.99 23.57
N THR A 479 34.89 -10.21 23.78
CA THR A 479 35.46 -11.04 22.74
C THR A 479 34.70 -12.35 22.60
N PHE A 480 34.77 -12.96 21.45
CA PHE A 480 34.33 -14.35 21.30
C PHE A 480 35.25 -15.32 22.08
N ILE A 481 34.68 -16.40 22.55
CA ILE A 481 35.37 -17.51 23.21
C ILE A 481 35.19 -18.76 22.33
N GLY A 482 36.29 -19.30 21.83
CA GLY A 482 36.25 -20.42 20.92
C GLY A 482 35.78 -20.07 19.51
N GLY A 483 35.73 -21.07 18.63
CA GLY A 483 35.29 -20.87 17.24
C GLY A 483 36.30 -20.12 16.37
N GLU A 484 35.82 -19.61 15.25
CA GLU A 484 36.65 -18.92 14.25
C GLU A 484 37.14 -17.55 14.74
N HIS A 485 36.35 -16.90 15.58
CA HIS A 485 36.63 -15.56 16.09
C HIS A 485 37.20 -15.53 17.51
N ASP A 486 37.76 -16.64 18.01
CA ASP A 486 38.32 -16.74 19.36
C ASP A 486 39.27 -15.58 19.69
N GLY A 487 38.96 -14.83 20.77
CA GLY A 487 39.73 -13.68 21.23
C GLY A 487 39.49 -12.38 20.43
N GLN A 488 38.75 -12.40 19.34
CA GLN A 488 38.39 -11.19 18.57
C GLN A 488 37.29 -10.41 19.26
N ALA A 489 37.35 -9.08 19.15
CA ALA A 489 36.29 -8.19 19.66
C ALA A 489 34.97 -8.40 18.88
N ILE A 490 33.84 -8.37 19.59
CA ILE A 490 32.52 -8.42 18.97
C ILE A 490 32.26 -7.07 18.33
N THR A 491 32.36 -7.04 16.99
CA THR A 491 32.13 -5.85 16.16
C THR A 491 30.96 -6.10 15.23
N ILE A 492 29.93 -5.27 15.28
CA ILE A 492 28.70 -5.41 14.52
C ILE A 492 28.57 -4.19 13.61
N GLU A 493 28.49 -4.42 12.30
CA GLU A 493 28.26 -3.37 11.33
C GLU A 493 26.76 -3.09 11.18
N PHE A 494 26.40 -1.81 11.24
CA PHE A 494 25.04 -1.35 10.99
C PHE A 494 24.94 -0.79 9.58
N GLU A 495 24.14 -1.42 8.73
CA GLU A 495 23.93 -0.98 7.34
C GLU A 495 22.91 0.17 7.30
N THR A 496 23.38 1.37 6.95
CA THR A 496 22.53 2.57 6.82
C THR A 496 21.94 2.69 5.42
N ARG A 497 20.88 3.51 5.29
CA ARG A 497 20.18 3.79 4.03
C ARG A 497 20.47 5.21 3.55
N ALA A 498 20.71 5.36 2.23
CA ALA A 498 20.99 6.67 1.61
C ALA A 498 19.80 7.64 1.68
N ASP A 499 18.58 7.12 1.69
CA ASP A 499 17.33 7.86 1.72
C ASP A 499 16.76 8.08 3.15
N ALA A 500 17.49 7.63 4.19
CA ALA A 500 17.08 7.76 5.59
C ALA A 500 18.13 8.55 6.41
N PRO A 501 18.08 9.87 6.42
CA PRO A 501 19.11 10.72 7.05
C PRO A 501 19.26 10.49 8.56
N ASN A 502 18.23 9.97 9.22
CA ASN A 502 18.28 9.64 10.65
C ASN A 502 19.03 8.34 10.97
N ASP A 503 19.27 7.46 9.98
CA ASP A 503 19.96 6.18 10.20
C ASP A 503 21.38 6.39 10.76
N ALA A 504 22.16 7.30 10.19
CA ALA A 504 23.53 7.59 10.68
C ALA A 504 23.55 8.15 12.13
N GLN A 505 22.57 9.00 12.47
CA GLN A 505 22.45 9.52 13.85
C GLN A 505 22.00 8.41 14.80
N LEU A 506 21.10 7.53 14.39
CA LEU A 506 20.68 6.37 15.16
C LEU A 506 21.88 5.44 15.43
N VAL A 507 22.71 5.15 14.43
CA VAL A 507 23.92 4.33 14.60
C VAL A 507 24.87 4.94 15.64
N ALA A 508 25.08 6.25 15.59
CA ALA A 508 25.92 6.94 16.56
C ALA A 508 25.38 6.83 18.02
N LEU A 509 24.05 6.91 18.18
CA LEU A 509 23.41 6.70 19.49
C LEU A 509 23.51 5.24 19.94
N LEU A 510 23.24 4.27 19.06
CA LEU A 510 23.37 2.85 19.39
C LEU A 510 24.83 2.50 19.76
N ALA A 511 25.82 3.05 19.06
CA ALA A 511 27.23 2.86 19.40
C ALA A 511 27.55 3.39 20.82
N LYS A 512 26.97 4.54 21.20
CA LYS A 512 27.08 5.09 22.56
C LYS A 512 26.46 4.15 23.59
N TYR A 513 25.27 3.60 23.35
CA TYR A 513 24.56 2.73 24.31
C TYR A 513 25.17 1.33 24.43
N PHE A 514 25.79 0.82 23.37
CA PHE A 514 26.37 -0.52 23.36
C PHE A 514 27.82 -0.55 23.83
N GLN A 515 28.50 0.60 23.86
CA GLN A 515 29.87 0.70 24.42
C GLN A 515 29.95 0.21 25.88
N PRO A 516 29.04 0.58 26.80
CA PRO A 516 29.07 0.06 28.18
C PRO A 516 28.82 -1.45 28.27
N LEU A 517 28.20 -2.04 27.26
CA LEU A 517 28.01 -3.47 27.14
C LEU A 517 29.29 -4.18 26.64
N GLY A 518 30.28 -3.44 26.17
CA GLY A 518 31.48 -3.97 25.51
C GLY A 518 31.21 -4.51 24.10
N LEU A 519 30.20 -4.01 23.42
CA LEU A 519 29.86 -4.33 22.03
C LEU A 519 30.24 -3.14 21.14
N GLN A 520 30.98 -3.40 20.07
CA GLN A 520 31.37 -2.36 19.13
C GLN A 520 30.36 -2.30 17.98
N ILE A 521 29.73 -1.14 17.77
CA ILE A 521 28.87 -0.86 16.61
C ILE A 521 29.59 0.13 15.70
N VAL A 522 29.62 -0.20 14.42
CA VAL A 522 30.21 0.65 13.38
C VAL A 522 29.24 0.82 12.23
N GLU A 523 29.25 2.01 11.64
CA GLU A 523 28.43 2.29 10.44
C GLU A 523 29.08 1.62 9.24
N SER A 524 28.28 0.89 8.45
CA SER A 524 28.70 0.38 7.15
C SER A 524 28.35 1.35 6.01
N ASN A 525 28.83 1.04 4.81
CA ASN A 525 28.62 1.91 3.65
C ASN A 525 27.14 2.12 3.36
N ASN A 526 26.78 3.38 3.17
CA ASN A 526 25.44 3.80 2.77
C ASN A 526 25.13 3.30 1.35
N THR A 527 24.12 2.47 1.19
CA THR A 527 23.70 1.87 -0.08
C THR A 527 22.24 2.17 -0.38
N ASP A 528 21.85 2.10 -1.66
CA ASP A 528 20.45 2.15 -2.03
C ASP A 528 19.68 0.91 -1.52
N ASN A 529 18.36 1.03 -1.38
CA ASN A 529 17.51 0.00 -0.80
C ASN A 529 17.58 -1.36 -1.52
N ASN A 530 17.73 -1.38 -2.84
CA ASN A 530 17.79 -2.64 -3.59
C ASN A 530 19.09 -3.38 -3.30
N THR A 531 20.23 -2.68 -3.39
CA THR A 531 21.57 -3.22 -3.06
C THR A 531 21.62 -3.68 -1.61
N ARG A 532 21.04 -2.92 -0.67
CA ARG A 532 20.95 -3.31 0.74
C ARG A 532 20.16 -4.61 0.92
N ASN A 533 19.00 -4.74 0.29
CA ASN A 533 18.18 -5.95 0.38
C ASN A 533 18.88 -7.17 -0.23
N GLU A 534 19.57 -7.01 -1.37
CA GLU A 534 20.36 -8.08 -1.97
C GLU A 534 21.47 -8.57 -1.02
N LYS A 535 22.22 -7.64 -0.40
CA LYS A 535 23.23 -7.97 0.62
C LYS A 535 22.59 -8.66 1.83
N TYR A 536 21.44 -8.19 2.27
CA TYR A 536 20.74 -8.75 3.42
C TYR A 536 20.35 -10.21 3.18
N TYR A 537 19.72 -10.50 2.04
CA TYR A 537 19.35 -11.86 1.65
C TYR A 537 20.55 -12.75 1.34
N ALA A 538 21.67 -12.16 0.88
CA ALA A 538 22.93 -12.90 0.74
C ALA A 538 23.56 -13.30 2.09
N GLY A 539 23.10 -12.69 3.20
CA GLY A 539 23.69 -12.89 4.52
C GLY A 539 24.94 -12.02 4.76
N ASP A 540 25.09 -10.92 4.02
CA ASP A 540 26.25 -10.01 4.09
C ASP A 540 26.05 -8.80 5.01
N VAL A 541 24.86 -8.61 5.59
CA VAL A 541 24.54 -7.54 6.55
C VAL A 541 24.38 -8.12 7.94
N TYR A 542 25.01 -7.52 8.95
CA TYR A 542 24.87 -7.92 10.36
C TYR A 542 23.56 -7.44 10.97
N MET A 543 23.33 -6.13 10.90
CA MET A 543 22.14 -5.46 11.44
C MET A 543 21.77 -4.24 10.60
N ALA A 544 20.51 -3.84 10.66
CA ALA A 544 19.99 -2.69 9.95
C ALA A 544 18.76 -2.09 10.63
N ALA A 545 18.44 -0.84 10.29
CA ALA A 545 17.15 -0.26 10.62
C ALA A 545 16.03 -0.99 9.85
N VAL A 546 14.93 -1.27 10.53
CA VAL A 546 13.71 -1.79 9.90
C VAL A 546 12.96 -0.63 9.26
N ASN A 547 12.44 -0.83 8.05
CA ASN A 547 11.64 0.19 7.40
C ASN A 547 10.38 0.49 8.23
N SER A 548 10.05 1.77 8.41
CA SER A 548 8.90 2.24 9.21
C SER A 548 7.54 1.73 8.72
N SER A 549 7.44 1.26 7.47
CA SER A 549 6.27 0.54 6.95
C SER A 549 6.23 -0.94 7.36
N SER A 550 7.21 -1.38 8.14
CA SER A 550 7.28 -2.74 8.67
C SER A 550 6.36 -2.87 9.88
N GLY A 551 5.46 -3.73 9.81
CA GLY A 551 4.39 -3.94 10.76
C GLY A 551 3.09 -3.93 10.01
N SER A 552 2.39 -5.02 10.06
CA SER A 552 1.18 -5.20 9.30
C SER A 552 0.02 -4.56 10.06
N PHE A 553 -0.81 -3.81 9.35
CA PHE A 553 -2.15 -3.48 9.82
C PHE A 553 -2.92 -4.74 10.23
N ASN A 554 -2.67 -5.85 9.55
CA ASN A 554 -3.28 -7.13 9.80
C ASN A 554 -2.37 -8.25 9.28
N VAL A 555 -1.84 -9.09 10.18
CA VAL A 555 -0.89 -10.17 9.86
C VAL A 555 -1.50 -11.23 8.93
N MET A 556 -2.80 -11.48 9.05
CA MET A 556 -3.49 -12.43 8.15
C MET A 556 -3.48 -11.97 6.69
N LEU A 557 -3.52 -10.66 6.46
CA LEU A 557 -3.56 -10.06 5.12
C LEU A 557 -2.16 -9.79 4.56
N ARG A 558 -1.25 -9.34 5.42
CA ARG A 558 0.12 -8.95 5.05
C ARG A 558 1.14 -9.50 6.05
N PRO A 559 1.38 -10.81 6.03
CA PRO A 559 2.36 -11.43 6.93
C PRO A 559 3.82 -11.04 6.59
N ASP A 560 4.04 -10.47 5.44
CA ASP A 560 5.35 -10.30 4.80
C ASP A 560 6.41 -9.62 5.67
N ALA A 561 5.98 -8.68 6.51
CA ALA A 561 6.89 -7.91 7.37
C ALA A 561 7.31 -8.65 8.65
N VAL A 562 6.56 -9.69 9.04
CA VAL A 562 6.70 -10.32 10.38
C VAL A 562 6.82 -11.84 10.32
N ALA A 563 6.43 -12.47 9.21
CA ALA A 563 6.54 -13.91 9.02
C ALA A 563 7.92 -14.33 8.51
N ALA A 564 8.26 -15.60 8.66
CA ALA A 564 9.45 -16.18 8.06
C ALA A 564 9.29 -16.32 6.55
N ASN A 565 9.42 -15.21 5.85
CA ASN A 565 9.22 -15.12 4.40
C ASN A 565 10.40 -14.39 3.75
N ARG A 566 11.07 -15.05 2.80
CA ARG A 566 12.23 -14.52 2.08
C ARG A 566 11.96 -13.16 1.42
N ASN A 567 10.75 -12.93 0.94
CA ASN A 567 10.52 -11.81 0.04
C ASN A 567 10.42 -10.46 0.75
N ASN A 568 10.02 -10.45 2.04
CA ASN A 568 9.68 -9.21 2.73
C ASN A 568 10.22 -9.12 4.16
N CYS A 569 10.56 -10.26 4.80
CA CYS A 569 11.09 -10.29 6.16
C CYS A 569 12.62 -10.45 6.13
N ALA A 570 13.33 -9.32 6.11
CA ALA A 570 14.78 -9.32 5.91
C ALA A 570 15.55 -10.03 7.04
N PHE A 571 15.10 -9.95 8.30
CA PHE A 571 15.77 -10.57 9.43
C PHE A 571 15.77 -12.12 9.39
N THR A 572 14.79 -12.74 8.75
CA THR A 572 14.73 -14.20 8.55
C THR A 572 15.36 -14.67 7.25
N GLY A 573 15.55 -13.79 6.27
CA GLY A 573 16.25 -14.00 5.00
C GLY A 573 16.19 -15.41 4.40
N LYS A 574 17.10 -16.27 4.79
CA LYS A 574 17.23 -17.65 4.26
C LYS A 574 16.33 -18.70 4.91
N TYR A 575 15.57 -18.37 5.94
CA TYR A 575 14.56 -19.29 6.51
C TYR A 575 13.25 -19.30 5.72
N GLY A 576 13.15 -18.49 4.66
CA GLY A 576 11.97 -18.47 3.79
C GLY A 576 11.71 -19.80 3.10
N LEU A 577 10.42 -20.10 2.87
CA LEU A 577 9.91 -21.40 2.42
C LEU A 577 10.37 -21.82 1.03
N GLU A 578 10.83 -20.91 0.19
CA GLU A 578 11.14 -21.16 -1.23
C GLU A 578 12.61 -20.90 -1.62
N HIS A 579 13.53 -20.85 -0.64
CA HIS A 579 14.93 -20.59 -0.94
C HIS A 579 15.67 -21.91 -1.26
N ALA A 580 16.43 -21.93 -2.37
CA ALA A 580 17.25 -23.09 -2.73
C ALA A 580 18.31 -23.45 -1.65
N ASP A 581 18.82 -22.39 -0.96
CA ASP A 581 19.78 -22.51 0.14
C ASP A 581 19.12 -22.25 1.50
N ALA A 582 17.85 -22.63 1.65
CA ALA A 582 17.10 -22.37 2.88
C ALA A 582 17.81 -22.97 4.09
N LEU A 583 17.96 -22.17 5.15
CA LEU A 583 18.42 -22.63 6.44
C LEU A 583 17.31 -23.44 7.11
N THR A 584 17.68 -24.57 7.68
CA THR A 584 16.77 -25.33 8.54
C THR A 584 16.94 -24.80 9.96
N PRO A 585 15.84 -24.34 10.60
CA PRO A 585 15.92 -23.91 12.00
C PRO A 585 16.29 -25.11 12.90
N GLU A 586 16.91 -24.83 14.03
CA GLU A 586 17.16 -25.83 15.05
C GLU A 586 15.85 -26.34 15.63
N ALA A 587 15.74 -27.67 15.82
CA ALA A 587 14.51 -28.29 16.32
C ALA A 587 14.18 -27.79 17.73
N GLY A 588 12.94 -27.33 17.95
CA GLY A 588 12.45 -26.74 19.19
C GLY A 588 12.87 -25.29 19.41
N SER A 589 13.50 -24.64 18.41
CA SER A 589 13.86 -23.23 18.50
C SER A 589 12.67 -22.29 18.19
N ASP A 590 12.76 -21.05 18.69
CA ASP A 590 11.78 -20.00 18.38
C ASP A 590 11.69 -19.71 16.87
N MET A 591 12.78 -19.92 16.13
CA MET A 591 12.80 -19.77 14.68
C MET A 591 12.01 -20.89 13.98
N GLU A 592 12.07 -22.13 14.50
CA GLU A 592 11.23 -23.22 13.98
C GLU A 592 9.76 -22.90 14.14
N GLU A 593 9.36 -22.40 15.33
CA GLU A 593 7.97 -22.01 15.58
C GLU A 593 7.50 -20.90 14.63
N LEU A 594 8.32 -19.88 14.38
CA LEU A 594 7.98 -18.82 13.43
C LEU A 594 7.82 -19.35 11.99
N VAL A 595 8.70 -20.27 11.57
CA VAL A 595 8.63 -20.92 10.26
C VAL A 595 7.37 -21.78 10.14
N GLU A 596 7.05 -22.59 11.14
CA GLU A 596 5.86 -23.45 11.14
C GLU A 596 4.57 -22.62 11.19
N ALA A 597 4.53 -21.54 11.98
CA ALA A 597 3.40 -20.61 12.00
C ALA A 597 3.20 -19.94 10.63
N THR A 598 4.30 -19.58 9.96
CA THR A 598 4.25 -19.03 8.59
C THR A 598 3.68 -20.04 7.58
N LYS A 599 4.12 -21.30 7.64
CA LYS A 599 3.58 -22.38 6.78
C LYS A 599 2.08 -22.59 7.05
N ALA A 600 1.68 -22.60 8.32
CA ALA A 600 0.29 -22.74 8.70
C ALA A 600 -0.58 -21.60 8.13
N LEU A 601 -0.09 -20.35 8.22
CA LEU A 601 -0.78 -19.20 7.66
C LEU A 601 -0.96 -19.29 6.14
N LEU A 602 0.09 -19.68 5.43
CA LEU A 602 0.06 -19.80 3.96
C LEU A 602 -0.82 -20.95 3.47
N SER A 603 -1.03 -21.98 4.29
CA SER A 603 -1.87 -23.16 3.96
C SER A 603 -3.27 -23.13 4.57
N ALA A 604 -3.61 -22.11 5.35
CA ALA A 604 -4.89 -21.99 6.01
C ALA A 604 -6.06 -21.94 5.02
N SER A 605 -7.08 -22.73 5.27
CA SER A 605 -8.28 -22.86 4.45
C SER A 605 -9.51 -22.19 5.07
N THR A 606 -9.44 -21.85 6.36
CA THR A 606 -10.49 -21.19 7.11
C THR A 606 -9.97 -19.92 7.78
N PHE A 607 -10.89 -19.03 8.12
CA PHE A 607 -10.54 -17.80 8.84
C PHE A 607 -9.98 -18.09 10.25
N GLU A 608 -10.47 -19.14 10.91
CA GLU A 608 -9.99 -19.56 12.24
C GLU A 608 -8.53 -20.05 12.17
N GLU A 609 -8.18 -20.87 11.17
CA GLU A 609 -6.79 -21.31 10.92
C GLU A 609 -5.86 -20.14 10.63
N LEU A 610 -6.32 -19.16 9.83
CA LEU A 610 -5.57 -17.94 9.55
C LEU A 610 -5.29 -17.13 10.82
N GLN A 611 -6.33 -16.92 11.64
CA GLN A 611 -6.22 -16.18 12.90
C GLN A 611 -5.28 -16.87 13.89
N ASP A 612 -5.38 -18.19 14.01
CA ASP A 612 -4.48 -18.97 14.88
C ASP A 612 -3.03 -18.84 14.43
N ALA A 613 -2.76 -19.02 13.15
CA ALA A 613 -1.42 -18.89 12.58
C ALA A 613 -0.87 -17.48 12.73
N ALA A 614 -1.68 -16.43 12.48
CA ALA A 614 -1.29 -15.04 12.69
C ALA A 614 -0.95 -14.76 14.15
N ASN A 615 -1.77 -15.24 15.08
CA ASN A 615 -1.51 -15.12 16.52
C ASN A 615 -0.19 -15.79 16.94
N ARG A 616 0.14 -16.95 16.38
CA ARG A 616 1.41 -17.64 16.62
C ARG A 616 2.60 -16.83 16.14
N ILE A 617 2.51 -16.20 14.96
CA ILE A 617 3.54 -15.29 14.44
C ILE A 617 3.73 -14.10 15.39
N VAL A 618 2.64 -13.45 15.81
CA VAL A 618 2.68 -12.32 16.76
C VAL A 618 3.30 -12.75 18.10
N MET A 619 2.91 -13.91 18.62
CA MET A 619 3.46 -14.45 19.86
C MET A 619 4.95 -14.79 19.75
N SER A 620 5.42 -15.22 18.57
CA SER A 620 6.85 -15.43 18.32
C SER A 620 7.62 -14.11 18.45
N HIS A 621 7.14 -13.01 17.87
CA HIS A 621 7.73 -11.67 18.07
C HIS A 621 7.70 -11.22 19.53
N TYR A 622 6.55 -11.38 20.19
CA TYR A 622 6.38 -11.03 21.60
C TYR A 622 7.36 -11.76 22.51
N ASN A 623 7.59 -13.05 22.28
CA ASN A 623 8.44 -13.89 23.11
C ASN A 623 9.92 -13.71 22.77
N SER A 624 10.28 -13.59 21.50
CA SER A 624 11.67 -13.68 21.05
C SER A 624 12.30 -12.35 20.69
N THR A 625 11.54 -11.26 20.63
CA THR A 625 12.06 -9.90 20.30
C THR A 625 12.96 -9.92 19.06
N TRP A 626 12.43 -10.47 17.94
CA TRP A 626 13.18 -10.61 16.66
C TRP A 626 13.61 -9.25 16.11
N VAL A 627 12.73 -8.27 16.21
CA VAL A 627 12.97 -6.88 15.89
C VAL A 627 12.92 -6.07 17.19
N ILE A 628 13.90 -5.19 17.37
CA ILE A 628 13.98 -4.33 18.57
C ILE A 628 13.37 -2.98 18.25
N GLY A 629 12.20 -2.73 18.84
CA GLY A 629 11.52 -1.44 18.75
C GLY A 629 12.20 -0.40 19.66
N ILE A 630 12.28 0.82 19.15
CA ILE A 630 12.79 1.97 19.90
C ILE A 630 11.66 2.95 20.18
N LEU A 631 10.97 3.41 19.12
CA LEU A 631 9.93 4.43 19.23
C LEU A 631 8.75 4.08 18.33
N ASN A 632 7.54 4.50 18.75
CA ASN A 632 6.36 4.51 17.90
C ASN A 632 5.60 5.83 18.07
N SER A 633 5.02 6.35 16.98
CA SER A 633 4.18 7.53 17.03
C SER A 633 2.70 7.23 16.85
N ASN A 634 2.35 6.09 16.29
CA ASN A 634 0.99 5.75 15.85
C ASN A 634 0.30 6.86 15.04
N LYS A 635 1.08 7.83 14.52
CA LYS A 635 0.55 9.03 13.86
C LYS A 635 1.46 9.46 12.71
N THR A 636 0.83 9.92 11.64
CA THR A 636 1.46 10.74 10.61
C THR A 636 0.70 12.06 10.49
N PHE A 637 1.29 13.03 9.81
CA PHE A 637 0.79 14.39 9.79
C PHE A 637 0.66 14.92 8.36
N ASP A 638 -0.43 15.65 8.11
CA ASP A 638 -0.63 16.41 6.89
C ASP A 638 -0.86 17.89 7.20
N ALA A 639 -0.16 18.76 6.51
CA ALA A 639 -0.47 20.19 6.48
C ALA A 639 -1.52 20.44 5.39
N VAL A 640 -2.76 20.67 5.79
CA VAL A 640 -3.94 20.77 4.93
C VAL A 640 -4.38 22.20 4.79
N ALA A 641 -4.37 22.78 3.59
CA ALA A 641 -4.85 24.15 3.35
C ALA A 641 -6.30 24.31 3.80
N ASN A 642 -6.64 25.44 4.44
CA ASN A 642 -7.99 25.66 4.96
C ASN A 642 -9.05 25.73 3.85
N ARG A 643 -8.65 25.92 2.59
CA ARG A 643 -9.53 25.87 1.42
C ARG A 643 -9.89 24.43 0.97
N ILE A 644 -9.24 23.39 1.54
CA ILE A 644 -9.63 21.99 1.31
C ILE A 644 -10.74 21.65 2.30
N HIS A 645 -11.94 21.46 1.78
CA HIS A 645 -13.11 21.04 2.51
C HIS A 645 -13.34 19.53 2.36
N ASN A 646 -14.09 18.95 3.28
CA ASN A 646 -14.40 17.52 3.37
C ASN A 646 -13.16 16.61 3.59
N PHE A 647 -12.04 17.18 4.02
CA PHE A 647 -10.89 16.39 4.46
C PHE A 647 -11.17 15.82 5.86
N ARG A 648 -11.23 14.52 5.99
CA ARG A 648 -11.46 13.84 7.26
C ARG A 648 -10.11 13.51 7.91
N GLU A 649 -10.00 13.83 9.19
CA GLU A 649 -8.83 13.52 10.01
C GLU A 649 -9.03 12.19 10.73
N GLY A 650 -7.93 11.57 11.18
CA GLY A 650 -7.96 10.39 12.02
C GLY A 650 -8.26 9.08 11.28
N PHE A 651 -8.19 9.06 9.94
CA PHE A 651 -8.28 7.81 9.18
C PHE A 651 -6.99 6.98 9.34
N VAL A 652 -7.12 5.65 9.16
CA VAL A 652 -5.96 4.75 9.18
C VAL A 652 -5.19 4.86 7.87
N SER A 653 -3.90 5.22 7.97
CA SER A 653 -3.01 5.48 6.85
C SER A 653 -1.93 4.41 6.76
N CYS A 654 -2.16 3.39 5.95
CA CYS A 654 -1.20 2.31 5.67
C CYS A 654 -1.29 1.86 4.21
N ASP A 655 -0.37 1.00 3.78
CA ASP A 655 -0.36 0.51 2.39
C ASP A 655 -1.61 -0.30 2.06
N GLU A 656 -2.10 -1.11 2.98
CA GLU A 656 -3.29 -1.94 2.82
C GLU A 656 -4.56 -1.10 2.57
N LEU A 657 -4.68 0.03 3.25
CA LEU A 657 -5.80 0.96 3.14
C LEU A 657 -5.53 2.11 2.15
N ARG A 658 -4.40 2.04 1.44
CA ARG A 658 -4.02 2.97 0.37
C ARG A 658 -3.75 4.41 0.85
N PHE A 659 -3.21 4.58 2.06
CA PHE A 659 -2.78 5.89 2.60
C PHE A 659 -3.88 6.97 2.48
N LEU A 660 -3.57 8.12 1.89
CA LEU A 660 -4.55 9.19 1.63
C LEU A 660 -5.76 8.76 0.78
N GLY A 661 -5.65 7.68 -0.01
CA GLY A 661 -6.78 7.10 -0.72
C GLY A 661 -7.90 6.63 0.20
N ASN A 662 -7.58 6.27 1.46
CA ASN A 662 -8.56 5.92 2.48
C ASN A 662 -9.44 7.12 2.90
N ALA A 663 -8.93 8.34 2.80
CA ALA A 663 -9.70 9.56 3.05
C ALA A 663 -10.61 9.99 1.89
N ARG A 664 -10.72 9.18 0.84
CA ARG A 664 -11.59 9.43 -0.34
C ARG A 664 -11.39 10.81 -0.98
N PRO A 665 -10.22 11.15 -1.51
CA PRO A 665 -9.92 12.48 -2.06
C PRO A 665 -10.88 12.94 -3.15
N TYR A 666 -11.54 12.04 -3.85
CA TYR A 666 -12.55 12.36 -4.85
C TYR A 666 -13.77 13.10 -4.27
N SER A 667 -13.99 13.03 -2.96
CA SER A 667 -15.07 13.74 -2.25
C SER A 667 -14.64 15.11 -1.71
N TRP A 668 -13.37 15.51 -1.85
CA TRP A 668 -12.90 16.81 -1.39
C TRP A 668 -13.23 17.90 -2.41
N PHE A 669 -13.39 19.13 -1.92
CA PHE A 669 -13.59 20.29 -2.78
C PHE A 669 -12.79 21.48 -2.27
N LEU A 670 -12.57 22.47 -3.16
CA LEU A 670 -11.82 23.68 -2.85
C LEU A 670 -12.79 24.87 -2.75
N ALA A 671 -12.84 25.51 -1.58
CA ALA A 671 -13.61 26.74 -1.38
C ALA A 671 -12.77 27.77 -0.62
N ASN A 672 -13.03 29.08 -0.86
CA ASN A 672 -12.27 30.18 -0.25
C ASN A 672 -12.90 30.60 1.10
#